data_f541265abe49f5e9e525fbdb880dc750
#
_entry.id   f541265abe49f5e9e525fbdb880dc750
#
_cell.length_a   1.000
_cell.length_b   1.000
_cell.length_c   1.000
_cell.angle_alpha   90.00
_cell.angle_beta   90.00
_cell.angle_gamma   90.00
#
_symmetry.space_group_name_H-M   'P 1'
#
loop_
_entity.id
_entity.type
_entity.pdbx_description
1 polymer ?
#
loop_
_entity_poly.entity_id
_entity_poly.type
_entity_poly.pdbx_seq_one_letter_code
_entity_poly.pdbx_strand_id
1 'polypeptide(L)'
;MREFKKKEITPEVISTFLDGHDEQKRIVNFEYNNDDDFVKVYYRDENDVKCCVREPYYPFVWAKRSACLKISQKLGRDKYKALSSQFGIHCEALDVTNEKGEVIEDVLDGYTYIFKANHPMSYSEFLKFFRLAGAPVFSKQKDDKKLDFANKEDSGFMTMTPIEQFMAATGKRMFKGYEDYDECLRMIIDLETTGLDTEHDRIEQFGIRFNRPVKYHGEEMVFEKIYSTEGTTEEEKNASELKNIDTFLKILYTFKPDIVTAHNGENFDFNMLIGACKRLGTSMEKMSAKYFDGQPLTKANKETILKLGGEIETYYRTIIPQTIVTDSLHAVRRAQALDSNMLFSNLKYVTKYSKIVKNDRTYVPGDRISEIWNDSTPRYAYNKETGDWYIYDANYEPAIQTPDSSYTMDYFQKLLDEDRNMAAATGGTYQKYTADATAESLYNDYIHGLEEANETARLKKGKDGDKFTLYTKNELLEGYSLVDGRTIVSRYLLDDLWECDKVEHRYNTSNFLICKMLPVPFQRCCTMGTAGQWKALMLAWSYENNLAVPALGENRRFTGGLSRLLKVGFVDNVAKFDYNSLYPSIIITWGISDKKDLMGAMLAFLEHVLTQREKYKGLKKQAGKKADAIKEKLQAGEFASSAEEKKLREEFQYWKQEESANDKKQLPLKILGNSFFGSYGCPSVFPHASVECAERTTCSGRQALRLMIKSFSDLGYTPIVGDSFTPDTPIFIKYNNSGHINIMPISELINESKIERDALGREYDYSEKNYKVLCRSGWVEPSYIYRHKTEKDIYEVSEGKMKINVTEDHSLFDCNKEKIKPSEVTEVTKLEYYEGEIVSDNNIDCRGEERLTKSYANDLAKGKIDRVPIKYLNADKETKELFYNTFIKNQENNTKYSKTCLAGLQYIHG
;
A
#
# COMPACT_ATOMS: atom_id res chain seq x y z
N MET A 1 5.29 -46.33 -24.18
CA MET A 1 5.43 -44.98 -23.69
C MET A 1 4.98 -44.01 -24.79
N ARG A 2 4.11 -43.05 -24.53
CA ARG A 2 3.85 -41.97 -25.49
C ARG A 2 5.14 -41.14 -25.56
N GLU A 3 5.71 -40.94 -26.73
CA GLU A 3 6.75 -39.92 -26.92
C GLU A 3 6.07 -38.53 -26.80
N PHE A 4 6.38 -37.79 -25.76
CA PHE A 4 5.98 -36.41 -25.61
C PHE A 4 7.03 -35.54 -26.33
N LYS A 5 6.63 -34.84 -27.40
CA LYS A 5 7.46 -33.81 -28.02
C LYS A 5 7.40 -32.53 -27.15
N LYS A 6 8.44 -32.25 -26.40
CA LYS A 6 8.60 -30.98 -25.69
C LYS A 6 8.90 -29.87 -26.69
N LYS A 7 8.26 -28.70 -26.49
CA LYS A 7 8.64 -27.47 -27.19
C LYS A 7 10.01 -27.03 -26.70
N GLU A 8 10.86 -26.57 -27.62
CA GLU A 8 12.09 -25.87 -27.24
C GLU A 8 11.72 -24.53 -26.60
N ILE A 9 12.32 -24.22 -25.47
CA ILE A 9 12.07 -22.96 -24.77
C ILE A 9 12.96 -21.88 -25.34
N THR A 10 12.45 -21.09 -26.28
CA THR A 10 13.12 -19.90 -26.80
C THR A 10 12.47 -18.62 -26.21
N PRO A 11 13.15 -17.48 -26.24
CA PRO A 11 12.57 -16.19 -25.82
C PRO A 11 11.24 -15.87 -26.55
N GLU A 12 11.12 -16.28 -27.82
CA GLU A 12 9.90 -16.09 -28.62
C GLU A 12 8.75 -16.95 -28.11
N VAL A 13 9.02 -18.21 -27.75
CA VAL A 13 8.00 -19.12 -27.15
C VAL A 13 7.49 -18.54 -25.84
N ILE A 14 8.38 -18.03 -25.00
CA ILE A 14 8.00 -17.39 -23.73
C ILE A 14 7.21 -16.11 -23.98
N SER A 15 7.66 -15.24 -24.88
CA SER A 15 6.94 -14.03 -25.23
C SER A 15 5.53 -14.34 -25.73
N THR A 16 5.38 -15.29 -26.67
CA THR A 16 4.08 -15.70 -27.22
C THR A 16 3.18 -16.27 -26.12
N PHE A 17 3.73 -17.07 -25.21
CA PHE A 17 2.96 -17.63 -24.09
C PHE A 17 2.49 -16.53 -23.12
N LEU A 18 3.36 -15.57 -22.76
CA LEU A 18 3.00 -14.44 -21.88
C LEU A 18 1.96 -13.52 -22.54
N ASP A 19 2.14 -13.21 -23.82
CA ASP A 19 1.19 -12.39 -24.58
C ASP A 19 -0.14 -13.12 -24.86
N GLY A 20 -0.14 -14.45 -24.67
CA GLY A 20 -1.23 -15.33 -25.04
C GLY A 20 -1.34 -15.53 -26.56
N HIS A 21 -1.57 -16.75 -27.00
CA HIS A 21 -1.59 -17.11 -28.43
C HIS A 21 -2.94 -16.77 -29.12
N ASP A 22 -3.97 -16.44 -28.37
CA ASP A 22 -5.25 -16.01 -28.93
C ASP A 22 -5.16 -14.58 -29.50
N GLU A 23 -5.75 -14.34 -30.67
CA GLU A 23 -5.65 -13.07 -31.39
C GLU A 23 -6.61 -11.99 -30.89
N GLN A 24 -7.60 -12.35 -30.07
CA GLN A 24 -8.59 -11.40 -29.59
C GLN A 24 -7.96 -10.33 -28.71
N LYS A 25 -8.17 -9.08 -29.12
CA LYS A 25 -7.66 -7.90 -28.40
C LYS A 25 -8.74 -7.24 -27.54
N ARG A 26 -8.33 -6.37 -26.63
CA ARG A 26 -9.16 -5.51 -25.82
C ARG A 26 -10.20 -6.24 -24.98
N ILE A 27 -9.88 -7.47 -24.53
CA ILE A 27 -10.69 -8.22 -23.58
C ILE A 27 -10.61 -7.48 -22.23
N VAL A 28 -11.78 -7.11 -21.69
CA VAL A 28 -11.91 -6.30 -20.48
C VAL A 28 -12.52 -7.04 -19.30
N ASN A 29 -13.24 -8.16 -19.54
CA ASN A 29 -13.80 -8.98 -18.46
C ASN A 29 -14.13 -10.39 -18.95
N PHE A 30 -14.18 -11.31 -17.99
CA PHE A 30 -14.73 -12.66 -18.14
C PHE A 30 -15.79 -12.90 -17.07
N GLU A 31 -16.90 -13.52 -17.45
CA GLU A 31 -17.91 -14.01 -16.51
C GLU A 31 -18.21 -15.47 -16.76
N TYR A 32 -18.42 -16.19 -15.68
CA TYR A 32 -18.76 -17.60 -15.71
C TYR A 32 -19.71 -17.95 -14.58
N ASN A 33 -20.76 -18.71 -14.91
CA ASN A 33 -21.64 -19.36 -13.95
C ASN A 33 -21.38 -20.88 -13.98
N ASN A 34 -21.27 -21.50 -12.81
CA ASN A 34 -20.94 -22.93 -12.68
C ASN A 34 -21.90 -23.89 -13.38
N ASP A 35 -23.09 -23.44 -13.75
CA ASP A 35 -24.09 -24.21 -14.44
C ASP A 35 -24.10 -23.98 -15.97
N ASP A 36 -23.32 -23.06 -16.48
CA ASP A 36 -23.14 -22.76 -17.90
C ASP A 36 -22.01 -23.63 -18.50
N ASP A 37 -22.18 -24.02 -19.77
CA ASP A 37 -21.16 -24.71 -20.57
C ASP A 37 -20.31 -23.76 -21.43
N PHE A 38 -20.40 -22.46 -21.16
CA PHE A 38 -19.70 -21.39 -21.86
C PHE A 38 -19.19 -20.31 -20.86
N VAL A 39 -18.14 -19.60 -21.27
CA VAL A 39 -17.66 -18.38 -20.62
C VAL A 39 -18.13 -17.20 -21.44
N LYS A 40 -18.61 -16.15 -20.80
CA LYS A 40 -18.86 -14.85 -21.41
C LYS A 40 -17.55 -14.06 -21.44
N VAL A 41 -17.13 -13.65 -22.64
CA VAL A 41 -15.94 -12.85 -22.89
C VAL A 41 -16.39 -11.45 -23.28
N TYR A 42 -16.05 -10.45 -22.47
CA TYR A 42 -16.35 -9.05 -22.73
C TYR A 42 -15.11 -8.35 -23.30
N TYR A 43 -15.29 -7.66 -24.41
CA TYR A 43 -14.22 -6.92 -25.09
C TYR A 43 -14.75 -5.60 -25.65
N ARG A 44 -13.86 -4.68 -25.98
CA ARG A 44 -14.21 -3.45 -26.72
C ARG A 44 -13.81 -3.58 -28.17
N ASP A 45 -14.75 -3.26 -29.04
CA ASP A 45 -14.51 -3.22 -30.49
C ASP A 45 -13.71 -1.97 -30.90
N GLU A 46 -13.49 -1.78 -32.21
CA GLU A 46 -12.76 -0.64 -32.77
C GLU A 46 -13.46 0.70 -32.54
N ASN A 47 -14.76 0.69 -32.30
CA ASN A 47 -15.57 1.87 -32.00
C ASN A 47 -15.69 2.13 -30.50
N ASP A 48 -14.93 1.37 -29.69
CA ASP A 48 -14.97 1.42 -28.22
C ASP A 48 -16.29 0.99 -27.61
N VAL A 49 -17.08 0.20 -28.35
CA VAL A 49 -18.33 -0.39 -27.85
C VAL A 49 -18.01 -1.70 -27.11
N LYS A 50 -18.56 -1.85 -25.93
CA LYS A 50 -18.42 -3.09 -25.14
C LYS A 50 -19.32 -4.19 -25.67
N CYS A 51 -18.70 -5.24 -26.18
CA CYS A 51 -19.31 -6.41 -26.78
C CYS A 51 -19.17 -7.63 -25.88
N CYS A 52 -20.04 -8.62 -26.08
CA CYS A 52 -19.97 -9.90 -25.37
C CYS A 52 -20.09 -11.06 -26.37
N VAL A 53 -19.21 -12.05 -26.23
CA VAL A 53 -19.29 -13.33 -26.94
C VAL A 53 -19.34 -14.47 -25.93
N ARG A 54 -20.09 -15.53 -26.25
CA ARG A 54 -20.13 -16.77 -25.48
C ARG A 54 -19.19 -17.76 -26.13
N GLU A 55 -18.21 -18.24 -25.39
CA GLU A 55 -17.26 -19.23 -25.89
C GLU A 55 -17.34 -20.52 -25.07
N PRO A 56 -17.21 -21.70 -25.73
CA PRO A 56 -17.40 -22.99 -25.08
C PRO A 56 -16.36 -23.21 -23.99
N TYR A 57 -16.82 -23.78 -22.87
CA TYR A 57 -15.96 -24.08 -21.72
C TYR A 57 -15.68 -25.57 -21.62
N TYR A 58 -14.39 -25.92 -21.49
CA TYR A 58 -13.90 -27.28 -21.35
C TYR A 58 -13.17 -27.44 -20.02
N PRO A 59 -13.85 -27.88 -18.97
CA PRO A 59 -13.22 -28.02 -17.65
C PRO A 59 -12.17 -29.13 -17.63
N PHE A 60 -11.15 -28.92 -16.76
CA PHE A 60 -10.11 -29.89 -16.52
C PHE A 60 -9.62 -29.85 -15.07
N VAL A 61 -8.96 -30.93 -14.63
CA VAL A 61 -8.36 -31.02 -13.30
C VAL A 61 -7.16 -31.97 -13.33
N TRP A 62 -6.07 -31.57 -12.70
CA TRP A 62 -4.92 -32.45 -12.48
C TRP A 62 -5.19 -33.42 -11.34
N ALA A 63 -4.69 -34.65 -11.45
CA ALA A 63 -4.87 -35.71 -10.47
C ALA A 63 -3.56 -36.45 -10.15
N LYS A 64 -3.39 -36.81 -8.90
CA LYS A 64 -2.35 -37.77 -8.48
C LYS A 64 -2.72 -39.19 -8.93
N ARG A 65 -1.73 -40.03 -9.21
CA ARG A 65 -1.93 -41.47 -9.53
C ARG A 65 -2.76 -42.18 -8.45
N SER A 66 -2.53 -41.85 -7.19
CA SER A 66 -3.30 -42.45 -6.06
C SER A 66 -4.80 -42.13 -6.17
N ALA A 67 -5.19 -40.95 -6.59
CA ALA A 67 -6.58 -40.55 -6.78
C ALA A 67 -7.20 -41.31 -7.97
N CYS A 68 -6.49 -41.46 -9.09
CA CYS A 68 -6.91 -42.23 -10.25
C CYS A 68 -7.10 -43.72 -9.87
N LEU A 69 -6.18 -44.31 -9.10
CA LEU A 69 -6.29 -45.70 -8.62
C LEU A 69 -7.51 -45.90 -7.70
N LYS A 70 -7.77 -44.98 -6.77
CA LYS A 70 -8.95 -45.02 -5.89
C LYS A 70 -10.25 -44.99 -6.71
N ILE A 71 -10.37 -44.14 -7.73
CA ILE A 71 -11.51 -44.13 -8.65
C ILE A 71 -11.65 -45.48 -9.37
N SER A 72 -10.58 -46.00 -9.95
CA SER A 72 -10.56 -47.25 -10.72
C SER A 72 -10.91 -48.45 -9.83
N GLN A 73 -10.38 -48.55 -8.63
CA GLN A 73 -10.68 -49.60 -7.67
C GLN A 73 -12.14 -49.57 -7.20
N LYS A 74 -12.68 -48.38 -6.97
CA LYS A 74 -14.07 -48.24 -6.50
C LYS A 74 -15.12 -48.55 -7.57
N LEU A 75 -14.88 -48.12 -8.80
CA LEU A 75 -15.81 -48.32 -9.91
C LEU A 75 -15.61 -49.65 -10.66
N GLY A 76 -14.38 -50.12 -10.75
CA GLY A 76 -14.02 -51.15 -11.73
C GLY A 76 -13.93 -50.60 -13.15
N ARG A 77 -13.23 -51.31 -14.03
CA ARG A 77 -12.89 -50.88 -15.40
C ARG A 77 -14.12 -50.54 -16.27
N ASP A 78 -15.13 -51.40 -16.24
CA ASP A 78 -16.30 -51.28 -17.16
C ASP A 78 -17.21 -50.13 -16.72
N LYS A 79 -17.48 -49.98 -15.43
CA LYS A 79 -18.27 -48.86 -14.89
C LYS A 79 -17.55 -47.54 -15.08
N TYR A 80 -16.21 -47.50 -14.91
CA TYR A 80 -15.41 -46.30 -15.18
C TYR A 80 -15.55 -45.91 -16.67
N LYS A 81 -15.36 -46.85 -17.60
CA LYS A 81 -15.49 -46.58 -19.03
C LYS A 81 -16.89 -46.08 -19.38
N ALA A 82 -17.94 -46.71 -18.84
CA ALA A 82 -19.33 -46.31 -19.08
C ALA A 82 -19.57 -44.88 -18.59
N LEU A 83 -19.13 -44.55 -17.36
CA LEU A 83 -19.26 -43.21 -16.78
C LEU A 83 -18.44 -42.16 -17.57
N SER A 84 -17.21 -42.48 -17.92
CA SER A 84 -16.31 -41.64 -18.73
C SER A 84 -16.92 -41.32 -20.09
N SER A 85 -17.50 -42.33 -20.76
CA SER A 85 -18.21 -42.16 -22.03
C SER A 85 -19.51 -41.35 -21.87
N GLN A 86 -20.26 -41.59 -20.81
CA GLN A 86 -21.51 -40.87 -20.53
C GLN A 86 -21.27 -39.35 -20.35
N PHE A 87 -20.24 -38.99 -19.64
CA PHE A 87 -19.91 -37.59 -19.36
C PHE A 87 -18.95 -37.00 -20.41
N GLY A 88 -18.40 -37.80 -21.33
CA GLY A 88 -17.35 -37.31 -22.24
C GLY A 88 -16.13 -36.79 -21.54
N ILE A 89 -15.73 -37.35 -20.41
CA ILE A 89 -14.56 -36.98 -19.63
C ILE A 89 -13.50 -38.09 -19.79
N HIS A 90 -12.31 -37.71 -20.16
CA HIS A 90 -11.18 -38.65 -20.29
C HIS A 90 -10.07 -38.30 -19.33
N CYS A 91 -9.29 -39.29 -18.97
CA CYS A 91 -8.11 -39.17 -18.13
C CYS A 91 -6.90 -39.59 -18.96
N GLU A 92 -5.89 -38.73 -18.98
CA GLU A 92 -4.63 -38.97 -19.68
C GLU A 92 -3.42 -38.73 -18.75
N ALA A 93 -2.37 -39.50 -19.04
CA ALA A 93 -1.09 -39.32 -18.33
C ALA A 93 -0.35 -38.11 -18.93
N LEU A 94 0.29 -37.38 -18.05
CA LEU A 94 1.12 -36.21 -18.36
C LEU A 94 2.60 -36.60 -18.46
N ASP A 95 3.39 -35.76 -19.11
CA ASP A 95 4.84 -35.93 -19.18
C ASP A 95 5.48 -35.67 -17.81
N VAL A 96 6.30 -36.63 -17.36
CA VAL A 96 7.03 -36.61 -16.11
C VAL A 96 8.55 -36.63 -16.36
N THR A 97 8.98 -36.32 -17.58
CA THR A 97 10.39 -36.35 -17.99
C THR A 97 11.00 -34.97 -17.82
N ASN A 98 12.13 -34.88 -17.18
CA ASN A 98 12.88 -33.62 -17.05
C ASN A 98 13.60 -33.23 -18.35
N GLU A 99 14.29 -32.08 -18.35
CA GLU A 99 15.06 -31.57 -19.50
C GLU A 99 16.20 -32.53 -19.96
N LYS A 100 16.68 -33.38 -19.06
CA LYS A 100 17.72 -34.38 -19.33
C LYS A 100 17.19 -35.71 -19.87
N GLY A 101 15.86 -35.82 -20.02
CA GLY A 101 15.21 -37.06 -20.44
C GLY A 101 15.02 -38.09 -19.33
N GLU A 102 15.22 -37.71 -18.06
CA GLU A 102 15.04 -38.61 -16.91
C GLU A 102 13.58 -38.61 -16.47
N VAL A 103 13.02 -39.76 -16.18
CA VAL A 103 11.66 -39.91 -15.63
C VAL A 103 11.76 -39.67 -14.12
N ILE A 104 11.06 -38.63 -13.64
CA ILE A 104 11.12 -38.18 -12.25
C ILE A 104 9.78 -38.33 -11.49
N GLU A 105 8.91 -39.26 -11.93
CA GLU A 105 7.58 -39.46 -11.33
C GLU A 105 7.63 -39.64 -9.79
N ASP A 106 8.55 -40.45 -9.30
CA ASP A 106 8.71 -40.74 -7.85
C ASP A 106 9.21 -39.51 -7.07
N VAL A 107 10.02 -38.68 -7.69
CA VAL A 107 10.59 -37.49 -7.06
C VAL A 107 9.62 -36.32 -7.09
N LEU A 108 8.78 -36.30 -8.13
CA LEU A 108 7.78 -35.23 -8.33
C LEU A 108 6.68 -35.28 -7.26
N ASP A 109 6.30 -36.52 -6.80
CA ASP A 109 5.14 -36.76 -5.91
C ASP A 109 3.94 -35.90 -6.27
N GLY A 110 3.72 -35.71 -7.57
CA GLY A 110 2.85 -34.68 -8.12
C GLY A 110 1.60 -35.23 -8.78
N TYR A 111 0.99 -34.34 -9.52
CA TYR A 111 -0.22 -34.59 -10.30
C TYR A 111 0.19 -35.01 -11.69
N THR A 112 0.29 -36.32 -11.91
CA THR A 112 0.80 -36.94 -13.14
C THR A 112 -0.26 -37.33 -14.13
N TYR A 113 -1.52 -37.05 -13.82
CA TYR A 113 -2.70 -37.28 -14.68
C TYR A 113 -3.52 -36.00 -14.78
N ILE A 114 -4.28 -35.87 -15.87
CA ILE A 114 -5.27 -34.83 -16.07
C ILE A 114 -6.58 -35.42 -16.55
N PHE A 115 -7.67 -34.97 -15.97
CA PHE A 115 -9.02 -35.22 -16.46
C PHE A 115 -9.48 -34.02 -17.28
N LYS A 116 -9.97 -34.25 -18.51
CA LYS A 116 -10.44 -33.20 -19.43
C LYS A 116 -11.83 -33.57 -19.98
N ALA A 117 -12.68 -32.59 -20.12
CA ALA A 117 -13.89 -32.71 -20.91
C ALA A 117 -13.55 -32.65 -22.41
N ASN A 118 -14.17 -33.51 -23.26
CA ASN A 118 -13.98 -33.53 -24.70
C ASN A 118 -15.12 -32.82 -25.48
N HIS A 119 -16.07 -32.24 -24.77
CA HIS A 119 -17.09 -31.34 -25.31
C HIS A 119 -17.35 -30.21 -24.29
N PRO A 120 -18.01 -29.12 -24.71
CA PRO A 120 -18.39 -28.05 -23.79
C PRO A 120 -19.25 -28.61 -22.66
N MET A 121 -18.91 -28.24 -21.41
CA MET A 121 -19.55 -28.77 -20.22
C MET A 121 -19.52 -27.76 -19.09
N SER A 122 -20.60 -27.72 -18.31
CA SER A 122 -20.60 -26.90 -17.09
C SER A 122 -19.69 -27.47 -16.01
N TYR A 123 -19.16 -26.58 -15.15
CA TYR A 123 -18.31 -27.03 -14.04
C TYR A 123 -19.09 -27.89 -13.04
N SER A 124 -20.35 -27.57 -12.83
CA SER A 124 -21.26 -28.38 -11.99
C SER A 124 -21.41 -29.80 -12.50
N GLU A 125 -21.56 -30.01 -13.82
CA GLU A 125 -21.64 -31.30 -14.46
C GLU A 125 -20.31 -32.06 -14.41
N PHE A 126 -19.18 -31.35 -14.64
CA PHE A 126 -17.84 -31.90 -14.47
C PHE A 126 -17.61 -32.44 -13.05
N LEU A 127 -18.00 -31.67 -12.02
CA LEU A 127 -17.92 -32.10 -10.62
C LEU A 127 -18.85 -33.30 -10.31
N LYS A 128 -20.01 -33.40 -10.99
CA LYS A 128 -20.94 -34.52 -10.84
C LYS A 128 -20.31 -35.86 -11.27
N PHE A 129 -19.47 -35.88 -12.31
CA PHE A 129 -18.70 -37.05 -12.70
C PHE A 129 -17.84 -37.56 -11.53
N PHE A 130 -17.09 -36.71 -10.86
CA PHE A 130 -16.23 -37.13 -9.75
C PHE A 130 -17.01 -37.59 -8.53
N ARG A 131 -18.17 -36.98 -8.27
CA ARG A 131 -19.07 -37.48 -7.21
C ARG A 131 -19.56 -38.91 -7.51
N LEU A 132 -19.99 -39.16 -8.71
CA LEU A 132 -20.47 -40.50 -9.14
C LEU A 132 -19.28 -41.48 -9.18
N ALA A 133 -18.13 -41.05 -9.58
CA ALA A 133 -16.90 -41.84 -9.54
C ALA A 133 -16.44 -42.15 -8.10
N GLY A 134 -17.03 -41.49 -7.09
CA GLY A 134 -16.71 -41.70 -5.68
C GLY A 134 -15.32 -41.23 -5.33
N ALA A 135 -14.81 -40.24 -6.05
CA ALA A 135 -13.57 -39.60 -5.72
C ALA A 135 -13.67 -38.89 -4.35
N PRO A 136 -12.63 -38.96 -3.51
CA PRO A 136 -12.59 -38.24 -2.23
C PRO A 136 -12.29 -36.76 -2.48
N VAL A 137 -13.19 -36.08 -3.18
CA VAL A 137 -13.00 -34.72 -3.60
C VAL A 137 -13.84 -33.86 -2.70
N PHE A 138 -13.34 -33.39 -1.53
CA PHE A 138 -14.12 -32.33 -0.89
C PHE A 138 -13.58 -31.88 0.47
N SER A 139 -13.60 -30.56 0.70
CA SER A 139 -13.68 -30.02 2.04
C SER A 139 -15.15 -29.96 2.46
N LYS A 140 -15.53 -30.61 3.57
CA LYS A 140 -16.73 -30.26 4.31
C LYS A 140 -16.52 -28.90 5.00
N GLN A 141 -17.02 -27.83 4.44
CA GLN A 141 -17.55 -26.77 5.29
C GLN A 141 -18.91 -27.22 5.78
N LYS A 142 -19.18 -27.08 7.08
CA LYS A 142 -20.33 -27.70 7.77
C LYS A 142 -21.69 -27.32 7.22
N ASP A 143 -21.80 -26.26 6.41
CA ASP A 143 -23.07 -25.66 6.01
C ASP A 143 -23.22 -25.42 4.49
N ASP A 144 -22.31 -25.89 3.64
CA ASP A 144 -22.43 -25.64 2.19
C ASP A 144 -22.59 -26.92 1.37
N LYS A 145 -23.72 -27.00 0.64
CA LYS A 145 -24.00 -28.05 -0.34
C LYS A 145 -23.14 -27.91 -1.61
N LYS A 146 -22.23 -26.95 -1.69
CA LYS A 146 -21.35 -26.70 -2.85
C LYS A 146 -20.01 -27.42 -2.67
N LEU A 147 -19.75 -28.28 -3.62
CA LEU A 147 -18.54 -29.07 -3.75
C LEU A 147 -17.50 -28.25 -4.51
N ASP A 148 -16.35 -28.01 -3.90
CA ASP A 148 -15.20 -27.35 -4.53
C ASP A 148 -13.97 -28.28 -4.42
N PHE A 149 -13.10 -28.31 -5.44
CA PHE A 149 -11.79 -28.93 -5.34
C PHE A 149 -10.91 -28.05 -4.44
N ALA A 150 -11.16 -28.13 -3.12
CA ALA A 150 -10.31 -27.40 -2.21
C ALA A 150 -8.90 -27.98 -2.23
N ASN A 151 -7.91 -27.09 -2.20
CA ASN A 151 -6.50 -27.42 -1.96
C ASN A 151 -6.32 -27.97 -0.53
N LYS A 152 -6.82 -29.17 -0.26
CA LYS A 152 -6.45 -29.94 0.93
C LYS A 152 -5.51 -31.05 0.51
N GLU A 153 -4.46 -31.24 1.30
CA GLU A 153 -3.38 -32.18 1.11
C GLU A 153 -3.82 -33.61 0.77
N ASP A 154 -5.07 -33.99 1.09
CA ASP A 154 -5.60 -35.34 0.89
C ASP A 154 -6.53 -35.52 -0.32
N SER A 155 -6.85 -34.46 -1.10
CA SER A 155 -7.80 -34.60 -2.21
C SER A 155 -7.22 -35.40 -3.39
N GLY A 156 -5.92 -35.34 -3.58
CA GLY A 156 -5.24 -35.92 -4.75
C GLY A 156 -5.52 -35.18 -6.07
N PHE A 157 -6.14 -33.97 -6.01
CA PHE A 157 -6.46 -33.15 -7.17
C PHE A 157 -5.92 -31.71 -7.03
N MET A 158 -5.58 -31.11 -8.18
CA MET A 158 -5.16 -29.71 -8.30
C MET A 158 -6.02 -29.05 -9.38
N THR A 159 -6.49 -27.83 -9.13
CA THR A 159 -7.30 -27.10 -10.10
C THR A 159 -7.00 -25.60 -10.10
N MET A 160 -7.40 -24.95 -11.18
CA MET A 160 -7.53 -23.50 -11.34
C MET A 160 -9.02 -23.12 -11.22
N THR A 161 -9.33 -21.85 -11.03
CA THR A 161 -10.72 -21.39 -11.14
C THR A 161 -11.23 -21.59 -12.58
N PRO A 162 -12.54 -21.72 -12.82
CA PRO A 162 -13.06 -21.97 -14.16
C PRO A 162 -12.59 -20.94 -15.21
N ILE A 163 -12.57 -19.66 -14.87
CA ILE A 163 -12.07 -18.62 -15.78
C ILE A 163 -10.57 -18.78 -16.03
N GLU A 164 -9.76 -19.08 -15.00
CA GLU A 164 -8.34 -19.35 -15.18
C GLU A 164 -8.09 -20.59 -16.06
N GLN A 165 -8.90 -21.65 -15.90
CA GLN A 165 -8.88 -22.83 -16.79
C GLN A 165 -9.17 -22.44 -18.24
N PHE A 166 -10.23 -21.65 -18.46
CA PHE A 166 -10.59 -21.14 -19.78
C PHE A 166 -9.47 -20.30 -20.40
N MET A 167 -8.90 -19.38 -19.64
CA MET A 167 -7.80 -18.55 -20.13
C MET A 167 -6.52 -19.37 -20.43
N ALA A 168 -6.23 -20.39 -19.62
CA ALA A 168 -5.12 -21.29 -19.84
C ALA A 168 -5.35 -22.17 -21.10
N ALA A 169 -6.56 -22.65 -21.29
CA ALA A 169 -6.90 -23.54 -22.43
C ALA A 169 -6.99 -22.78 -23.77
N THR A 170 -7.46 -21.53 -23.76
CA THR A 170 -7.64 -20.71 -24.98
C THR A 170 -6.45 -19.82 -25.30
N GLY A 171 -5.55 -19.60 -24.36
CA GLY A 171 -4.45 -18.63 -24.51
C GLY A 171 -4.89 -17.16 -24.50
N LYS A 172 -6.14 -16.88 -24.09
CA LYS A 172 -6.62 -15.48 -23.98
C LYS A 172 -5.96 -14.76 -22.81
N ARG A 173 -5.70 -13.47 -23.02
CA ARG A 173 -5.18 -12.56 -22.00
C ARG A 173 -6.06 -11.32 -21.92
N MET A 174 -6.24 -10.79 -20.70
CA MET A 174 -6.91 -9.51 -20.52
C MET A 174 -6.04 -8.36 -21.02
N PHE A 175 -6.68 -7.32 -21.49
CA PHE A 175 -6.06 -6.04 -21.89
C PHE A 175 -5.02 -6.15 -23.01
N LYS A 176 -4.94 -7.24 -23.73
CA LYS A 176 -4.10 -7.37 -24.93
C LYS A 176 -4.51 -6.28 -25.94
N GLY A 177 -3.56 -5.49 -26.43
CA GLY A 177 -3.79 -4.37 -27.33
C GLY A 177 -4.05 -3.03 -26.65
N TYR A 178 -4.16 -2.97 -25.32
CA TYR A 178 -4.09 -1.70 -24.58
C TYR A 178 -2.63 -1.39 -24.24
N GLU A 179 -2.25 -0.12 -24.32
CA GLU A 179 -0.91 0.36 -23.94
C GLU A 179 -0.89 0.98 -22.54
N ASP A 180 -1.97 1.66 -22.15
CA ASP A 180 -2.10 2.31 -20.85
C ASP A 180 -3.38 1.86 -20.13
N TYR A 181 -3.35 1.90 -18.79
CA TYR A 181 -4.49 1.59 -17.94
C TYR A 181 -5.64 2.61 -18.12
N ASP A 182 -5.32 3.84 -18.55
CA ASP A 182 -6.32 4.86 -18.83
C ASP A 182 -7.17 4.59 -20.09
N GLU A 183 -6.77 3.61 -20.92
CA GLU A 183 -7.59 3.17 -22.05
C GLU A 183 -8.81 2.32 -21.60
N CYS A 184 -8.72 1.66 -20.43
CA CYS A 184 -9.89 1.04 -19.80
C CYS A 184 -10.87 2.13 -19.36
N LEU A 185 -12.16 1.95 -19.67
CA LEU A 185 -13.18 2.88 -19.17
C LEU A 185 -13.44 2.60 -17.70
N ARG A 186 -12.93 3.49 -16.83
CA ARG A 186 -13.12 3.39 -15.37
C ARG A 186 -14.17 4.39 -14.91
N MET A 187 -15.08 3.93 -14.10
CA MET A 187 -16.06 4.74 -13.38
C MET A 187 -15.64 4.81 -11.90
N ILE A 188 -15.43 5.99 -11.42
CA ILE A 188 -15.09 6.29 -10.04
C ILE A 188 -16.36 6.72 -9.34
N ILE A 189 -16.61 6.21 -8.15
CA ILE A 189 -17.72 6.60 -7.28
C ILE A 189 -17.21 6.99 -5.92
N ASP A 190 -17.93 7.87 -5.27
CA ASP A 190 -17.71 8.27 -3.88
C ASP A 190 -19.02 8.80 -3.28
N LEU A 191 -19.22 8.66 -1.97
CA LEU A 191 -20.45 8.99 -1.27
C LEU A 191 -20.15 9.93 -0.10
N GLU A 192 -21.03 10.93 0.10
CA GLU A 192 -21.11 11.68 1.34
C GLU A 192 -22.41 11.32 2.06
N THR A 193 -22.31 11.05 3.35
CA THR A 193 -23.38 10.43 4.14
C THR A 193 -23.60 11.17 5.46
N THR A 194 -24.75 10.95 6.09
CA THR A 194 -25.05 11.53 7.42
C THR A 194 -24.17 10.95 8.53
N GLY A 195 -23.61 9.76 8.32
CA GLY A 195 -22.73 9.05 9.24
C GLY A 195 -22.17 7.77 8.62
N LEU A 196 -21.62 6.88 9.44
CA LEU A 196 -20.90 5.68 8.96
C LEU A 196 -21.71 4.38 9.09
N ASP A 197 -22.95 4.43 9.59
CA ASP A 197 -23.80 3.26 9.72
C ASP A 197 -24.48 2.94 8.37
N THR A 198 -24.00 1.90 7.71
CA THR A 198 -24.46 1.51 6.38
C THR A 198 -25.92 1.05 6.32
N GLU A 199 -26.58 0.77 7.46
CA GLU A 199 -27.98 0.35 7.52
C GLU A 199 -28.95 1.48 7.89
N HIS A 200 -28.49 2.51 8.61
CA HIS A 200 -29.34 3.57 9.16
C HIS A 200 -29.05 4.97 8.56
N ASP A 201 -27.82 5.25 8.19
CA ASP A 201 -27.43 6.55 7.67
C ASP A 201 -27.88 6.75 6.20
N ARG A 202 -28.11 8.02 5.87
CA ARG A 202 -28.55 8.46 4.53
C ARG A 202 -27.36 8.84 3.65
N ILE A 203 -27.48 8.57 2.35
CA ILE A 203 -26.59 9.10 1.32
C ILE A 203 -27.06 10.51 0.99
N GLU A 204 -26.28 11.52 1.35
CA GLU A 204 -26.58 12.94 1.10
C GLU A 204 -26.13 13.37 -0.30
N GLN A 205 -24.96 12.92 -0.72
CA GLN A 205 -24.43 13.11 -2.09
C GLN A 205 -23.84 11.82 -2.63
N PHE A 206 -23.96 11.70 -3.92
CA PHE A 206 -23.41 10.60 -4.69
C PHE A 206 -22.65 11.16 -5.88
N GLY A 207 -21.35 10.95 -5.91
CA GLY A 207 -20.45 11.42 -6.96
C GLY A 207 -20.09 10.34 -7.96
N ILE A 208 -20.07 10.69 -9.25
CA ILE A 208 -19.63 9.81 -10.34
C ILE A 208 -18.67 10.57 -11.23
N ARG A 209 -17.54 9.95 -11.55
CA ARG A 209 -16.57 10.42 -12.53
C ARG A 209 -16.14 9.26 -13.43
N PHE A 210 -15.93 9.54 -14.73
CA PHE A 210 -15.20 8.65 -15.63
C PHE A 210 -13.78 9.17 -15.84
N ASN A 211 -12.80 8.26 -15.92
CA ASN A 211 -11.40 8.62 -16.13
C ASN A 211 -11.12 9.28 -17.48
N ARG A 212 -11.96 9.04 -18.48
CA ARG A 212 -11.86 9.59 -19.84
C ARG A 212 -13.25 9.94 -20.38
N PRO A 213 -13.35 10.73 -21.46
CA PRO A 213 -14.63 11.06 -22.09
C PRO A 213 -15.43 9.82 -22.46
N VAL A 214 -16.73 9.90 -22.28
CA VAL A 214 -17.72 8.87 -22.67
C VAL A 214 -18.57 9.35 -23.84
N LYS A 215 -19.01 8.40 -24.68
CA LYS A 215 -19.93 8.72 -25.80
C LYS A 215 -21.38 8.58 -25.37
N TYR A 216 -22.16 9.63 -25.57
CA TYR A 216 -23.59 9.62 -25.31
C TYR A 216 -24.33 10.24 -26.50
N HIS A 217 -25.25 9.50 -27.14
CA HIS A 217 -25.93 9.88 -28.35
C HIS A 217 -25.03 10.36 -29.51
N GLY A 218 -23.82 9.80 -29.61
CA GLY A 218 -22.84 10.10 -30.65
C GLY A 218 -21.89 11.26 -30.33
N GLU A 219 -22.09 11.96 -29.22
CA GLU A 219 -21.22 13.05 -28.74
C GLU A 219 -20.30 12.54 -27.60
N GLU A 220 -19.05 13.01 -27.62
CA GLU A 220 -18.10 12.78 -26.52
C GLU A 220 -18.30 13.83 -25.45
N MET A 221 -18.37 13.39 -24.20
CA MET A 221 -18.52 14.27 -23.05
C MET A 221 -17.63 13.83 -21.88
N VAL A 222 -17.04 14.80 -21.19
CA VAL A 222 -16.45 14.57 -19.87
C VAL A 222 -17.60 14.39 -18.89
N PHE A 223 -17.60 13.23 -18.21
CA PHE A 223 -18.66 12.92 -17.26
C PHE A 223 -18.11 12.97 -15.84
N GLU A 224 -18.46 14.01 -15.14
CA GLU A 224 -18.19 14.23 -13.72
C GLU A 224 -19.43 14.90 -13.13
N LYS A 225 -20.17 14.20 -12.28
CA LYS A 225 -21.45 14.66 -11.76
C LYS A 225 -21.69 14.24 -10.32
N ILE A 226 -22.40 15.09 -9.61
CA ILE A 226 -22.92 14.85 -8.27
C ILE A 226 -24.43 14.77 -8.33
N TYR A 227 -24.99 13.84 -7.59
CA TYR A 227 -26.42 13.67 -7.40
C TYR A 227 -26.70 13.83 -5.90
N SER A 228 -27.44 14.87 -5.56
CA SER A 228 -27.77 15.20 -4.17
C SER A 228 -29.11 14.63 -3.77
N THR A 229 -29.26 14.23 -2.53
CA THR A 229 -30.56 13.88 -1.94
C THR A 229 -31.27 15.15 -1.57
N GLU A 230 -32.39 15.43 -2.25
CA GLU A 230 -33.18 16.62 -2.12
C GLU A 230 -34.52 16.32 -1.44
N GLY A 231 -35.10 17.33 -0.76
CA GLY A 231 -36.40 17.26 -0.12
C GLY A 231 -36.42 17.98 1.21
N THR A 232 -37.63 18.39 1.62
CA THR A 232 -37.89 19.04 2.90
C THR A 232 -38.45 18.06 3.95
N THR A 233 -39.16 17.02 3.47
CA THR A 233 -39.70 15.94 4.29
C THR A 233 -38.86 14.68 4.18
N GLU A 234 -38.99 13.76 5.12
CA GLU A 234 -38.33 12.47 5.09
C GLU A 234 -38.74 11.62 3.89
N GLU A 235 -40.04 11.68 3.50
CA GLU A 235 -40.56 10.99 2.33
C GLU A 235 -39.96 11.52 1.03
N GLU A 236 -39.82 12.84 0.88
CA GLU A 236 -39.18 13.46 -0.29
C GLU A 236 -37.70 13.08 -0.37
N LYS A 237 -36.98 13.14 0.75
CA LYS A 237 -35.56 12.72 0.81
C LYS A 237 -35.40 11.26 0.47
N ASN A 238 -36.25 10.38 0.99
CA ASN A 238 -36.23 8.94 0.70
C ASN A 238 -36.48 8.66 -0.79
N ALA A 239 -37.44 9.35 -1.40
CA ALA A 239 -37.72 9.25 -2.82
C ALA A 239 -36.56 9.75 -3.70
N SER A 240 -35.93 10.86 -3.28
CA SER A 240 -34.77 11.44 -3.96
C SER A 240 -33.55 10.51 -3.88
N GLU A 241 -33.24 9.97 -2.72
CA GLU A 241 -32.14 9.02 -2.52
C GLU A 241 -32.33 7.76 -3.36
N LEU A 242 -33.55 7.18 -3.39
CA LEU A 242 -33.87 6.03 -4.22
C LEU A 242 -33.70 6.31 -5.72
N LYS A 243 -34.13 7.52 -6.16
CA LYS A 243 -33.92 7.99 -7.53
C LYS A 243 -32.44 8.14 -7.88
N ASN A 244 -31.61 8.60 -6.96
CA ASN A 244 -30.17 8.72 -7.17
C ASN A 244 -29.51 7.34 -7.30
N ILE A 245 -29.91 6.34 -6.50
CA ILE A 245 -29.47 4.95 -6.64
C ILE A 245 -29.88 4.37 -7.99
N ASP A 246 -31.13 4.61 -8.44
CA ASP A 246 -31.60 4.19 -9.75
C ASP A 246 -30.81 4.86 -10.90
N THR A 247 -30.46 6.13 -10.73
CA THR A 247 -29.62 6.88 -11.67
C THR A 247 -28.23 6.28 -11.79
N PHE A 248 -27.62 5.87 -10.67
CA PHE A 248 -26.36 5.14 -10.68
C PHE A 248 -26.44 3.85 -11.52
N LEU A 249 -27.46 3.02 -11.28
CA LEU A 249 -27.67 1.79 -12.03
C LEU A 249 -27.91 2.07 -13.52
N LYS A 250 -28.62 3.13 -13.84
CA LYS A 250 -28.86 3.57 -15.24
C LYS A 250 -27.56 4.02 -15.92
N ILE A 251 -26.70 4.72 -15.21
CA ILE A 251 -25.37 5.15 -15.71
C ILE A 251 -24.49 3.92 -15.99
N LEU A 252 -24.42 2.98 -15.04
CA LEU A 252 -23.72 1.71 -15.24
C LEU A 252 -24.20 0.97 -16.50
N TYR A 253 -25.51 0.86 -16.66
CA TYR A 253 -26.12 0.19 -17.80
C TYR A 253 -25.87 0.93 -19.14
N THR A 254 -25.91 2.27 -19.11
CA THR A 254 -25.74 3.11 -20.29
C THR A 254 -24.29 3.11 -20.80
N PHE A 255 -23.33 3.34 -19.93
CA PHE A 255 -21.91 3.51 -20.32
C PHE A 255 -21.09 2.22 -20.24
N LYS A 256 -21.59 1.20 -19.56
CA LYS A 256 -20.95 -0.12 -19.42
C LYS A 256 -19.47 -0.02 -19.13
N PRO A 257 -19.05 0.62 -17.99
CA PRO A 257 -17.65 0.74 -17.65
C PRO A 257 -16.97 -0.64 -17.59
N ASP A 258 -15.67 -0.66 -17.86
CA ASP A 258 -14.87 -1.89 -17.71
C ASP A 258 -14.60 -2.15 -16.25
N ILE A 259 -14.37 -1.07 -15.49
CA ILE A 259 -14.02 -1.10 -14.08
C ILE A 259 -14.85 -0.04 -13.34
N VAL A 260 -15.35 -0.42 -12.17
CA VAL A 260 -15.88 0.51 -11.16
C VAL A 260 -14.96 0.48 -9.96
N THR A 261 -14.57 1.65 -9.46
CA THR A 261 -13.66 1.79 -8.32
C THR A 261 -14.12 2.86 -7.34
N ALA A 262 -13.78 2.67 -6.09
CA ALA A 262 -13.88 3.63 -5.01
C ALA A 262 -12.68 3.47 -4.06
N HIS A 263 -12.49 4.37 -3.12
CA HIS A 263 -11.49 4.22 -2.08
C HIS A 263 -12.11 3.71 -0.79
N ASN A 264 -11.94 2.44 -0.46
CA ASN A 264 -12.66 1.69 0.59
C ASN A 264 -14.10 1.33 0.21
N GLY A 265 -14.40 1.32 -1.08
CA GLY A 265 -15.75 1.11 -1.60
C GLY A 265 -16.34 -0.27 -1.28
N GLU A 266 -15.51 -1.30 -1.23
CA GLU A 266 -15.95 -2.66 -0.90
C GLU A 266 -16.47 -2.78 0.54
N ASN A 267 -15.94 -1.99 1.48
CA ASN A 267 -16.36 -2.00 2.87
C ASN A 267 -17.34 -0.86 3.22
N PHE A 268 -17.39 0.22 2.43
CA PHE A 268 -18.24 1.38 2.72
C PHE A 268 -19.24 1.67 1.61
N ASP A 269 -18.84 2.25 0.47
CA ASP A 269 -19.76 2.81 -0.53
C ASP A 269 -20.80 1.81 -1.04
N PHE A 270 -20.35 0.60 -1.44
CA PHE A 270 -21.30 -0.42 -1.91
C PHE A 270 -22.20 -0.96 -0.79
N ASN A 271 -21.71 -0.99 0.45
CA ASN A 271 -22.55 -1.39 1.60
C ASN A 271 -23.58 -0.31 1.92
N MET A 272 -23.21 0.99 1.82
CA MET A 272 -24.16 2.10 1.94
C MET A 272 -25.26 2.02 0.89
N LEU A 273 -24.92 1.81 -0.39
CA LEU A 273 -25.90 1.65 -1.46
C LEU A 273 -26.87 0.48 -1.22
N ILE A 274 -26.35 -0.66 -0.75
CA ILE A 274 -27.16 -1.84 -0.43
C ILE A 274 -28.02 -1.60 0.81
N GLY A 275 -27.45 -1.01 1.86
CA GLY A 275 -28.14 -0.66 3.10
C GLY A 275 -29.27 0.36 2.86
N ALA A 276 -28.99 1.41 2.08
CA ALA A 276 -29.99 2.40 1.69
C ALA A 276 -31.18 1.75 0.97
N CYS A 277 -30.97 0.80 0.05
CA CYS A 277 -32.06 0.08 -0.57
C CYS A 277 -32.93 -0.67 0.45
N LYS A 278 -32.33 -1.34 1.44
CA LYS A 278 -33.05 -2.03 2.50
C LYS A 278 -33.86 -1.05 3.37
N ARG A 279 -33.24 0.04 3.81
CA ARG A 279 -33.87 1.09 4.61
C ARG A 279 -35.07 1.71 3.86
N LEU A 280 -34.96 1.87 2.55
CA LEU A 280 -35.99 2.41 1.67
C LEU A 280 -37.04 1.37 1.20
N GLY A 281 -37.07 0.18 1.81
CA GLY A 281 -38.11 -0.85 1.58
C GLY A 281 -37.96 -1.63 0.27
N THR A 282 -36.77 -1.63 -0.34
CA THR A 282 -36.46 -2.40 -1.56
C THR A 282 -35.19 -3.25 -1.37
N SER A 283 -34.58 -3.73 -2.46
CA SER A 283 -33.25 -4.32 -2.44
C SER A 283 -32.46 -3.93 -3.67
N MET A 284 -31.13 -3.89 -3.54
CA MET A 284 -30.22 -3.62 -4.64
C MET A 284 -30.41 -4.65 -5.77
N GLU A 285 -30.66 -5.91 -5.43
CA GLU A 285 -30.90 -6.99 -6.39
C GLU A 285 -32.14 -6.70 -7.25
N LYS A 286 -33.24 -6.28 -6.64
CA LYS A 286 -34.48 -5.93 -7.38
C LYS A 286 -34.25 -4.73 -8.29
N MET A 287 -33.58 -3.71 -7.79
CA MET A 287 -33.35 -2.47 -8.54
C MET A 287 -32.43 -2.71 -9.72
N SER A 288 -31.35 -3.48 -9.54
CA SER A 288 -30.34 -3.70 -10.57
C SER A 288 -30.75 -4.75 -11.62
N ALA A 289 -31.52 -5.78 -11.24
CA ALA A 289 -31.94 -6.86 -12.15
C ALA A 289 -32.64 -6.35 -13.42
N LYS A 290 -33.39 -5.25 -13.32
CA LYS A 290 -34.07 -4.65 -14.50
C LYS A 290 -33.11 -4.07 -15.55
N TYR A 291 -31.87 -3.77 -15.17
CA TYR A 291 -30.85 -3.23 -16.07
C TYR A 291 -29.92 -4.30 -16.67
N PHE A 292 -29.75 -5.46 -16.00
CA PHE A 292 -28.73 -6.43 -16.36
C PHE A 292 -29.31 -7.81 -16.71
N ASP A 293 -30.38 -7.85 -17.47
CA ASP A 293 -31.01 -9.09 -17.97
C ASP A 293 -31.31 -10.11 -16.84
N GLY A 294 -31.79 -9.61 -15.71
CA GLY A 294 -32.12 -10.41 -14.55
C GLY A 294 -30.93 -10.79 -13.66
N GLN A 295 -29.73 -10.40 -14.01
CA GLN A 295 -28.53 -10.59 -13.16
C GLN A 295 -28.39 -9.40 -12.20
N PRO A 296 -28.43 -9.59 -10.87
CA PRO A 296 -28.38 -8.46 -9.94
C PRO A 296 -26.95 -8.03 -9.62
N LEU A 297 -26.81 -6.75 -9.25
CA LEU A 297 -25.69 -6.29 -8.45
C LEU A 297 -25.86 -6.85 -7.04
N THR A 298 -24.82 -7.51 -6.52
CA THR A 298 -24.88 -8.22 -5.23
C THR A 298 -23.50 -8.31 -4.56
N LYS A 299 -23.45 -8.76 -3.34
CA LYS A 299 -22.22 -9.18 -2.65
C LYS A 299 -21.96 -10.68 -2.86
N ALA A 300 -20.73 -11.06 -2.93
CA ALA A 300 -20.31 -12.45 -2.98
C ALA A 300 -20.72 -13.18 -1.69
N ASN A 301 -21.17 -14.42 -1.80
CA ASN A 301 -21.53 -15.26 -0.65
C ASN A 301 -20.33 -15.79 0.14
N LYS A 302 -19.10 -15.54 -0.34
CA LYS A 302 -17.87 -16.01 0.26
C LYS A 302 -16.87 -14.86 0.34
N GLU A 303 -16.16 -14.79 1.45
CA GLU A 303 -15.08 -13.81 1.63
C GLU A 303 -13.97 -13.97 0.59
N THR A 304 -13.52 -12.86 0.10
CA THR A 304 -12.32 -12.74 -0.75
C THR A 304 -11.11 -12.47 0.15
N ILE A 305 -10.01 -13.15 -0.13
CA ILE A 305 -8.76 -13.01 0.61
C ILE A 305 -7.86 -12.00 -0.11
N LEU A 306 -7.51 -10.93 0.59
CA LEU A 306 -6.51 -9.95 0.17
C LEU A 306 -5.17 -10.26 0.84
N LYS A 307 -4.11 -10.42 0.05
CA LYS A 307 -2.75 -10.66 0.54
C LYS A 307 -1.96 -9.35 0.61
N LEU A 308 -1.56 -8.96 1.82
CA LEU A 308 -0.85 -7.74 2.14
C LEU A 308 0.55 -8.09 2.71
N GLY A 309 1.50 -8.44 1.83
CA GLY A 309 2.81 -8.89 2.32
C GLY A 309 2.68 -10.10 3.25
N GLY A 310 2.97 -9.94 4.54
CA GLY A 310 2.82 -10.97 5.58
C GLY A 310 1.40 -11.10 6.16
N GLU A 311 0.52 -10.13 5.92
CA GLU A 311 -0.82 -10.06 6.49
C GLU A 311 -1.89 -10.53 5.51
N ILE A 312 -3.04 -10.91 6.05
CA ILE A 312 -4.20 -11.36 5.30
C ILE A 312 -5.41 -10.58 5.81
N GLU A 313 -6.10 -9.90 4.89
CA GLU A 313 -7.41 -9.33 5.14
C GLU A 313 -8.48 -10.07 4.35
N THR A 314 -9.72 -10.02 4.81
CA THR A 314 -10.86 -10.60 4.11
C THR A 314 -11.99 -9.57 3.96
N TYR A 315 -12.72 -9.66 2.84
CA TYR A 315 -13.88 -8.81 2.58
C TYR A 315 -14.87 -9.53 1.65
N TYR A 316 -16.11 -9.08 1.65
CA TYR A 316 -17.12 -9.56 0.72
C TYR A 316 -17.11 -8.69 -0.54
N ARG A 317 -16.63 -9.22 -1.65
CA ARG A 317 -16.52 -8.45 -2.88
C ARG A 317 -17.90 -8.14 -3.48
N THR A 318 -18.01 -6.97 -4.07
CA THR A 318 -19.16 -6.56 -4.88
C THR A 318 -19.08 -7.17 -6.27
N ILE A 319 -20.22 -7.65 -6.75
CA ILE A 319 -20.40 -8.23 -8.08
C ILE A 319 -21.34 -7.32 -8.87
N ILE A 320 -20.83 -6.65 -9.87
CA ILE A 320 -21.59 -5.88 -10.84
C ILE A 320 -21.55 -6.65 -12.17
N PRO A 321 -22.69 -7.02 -12.75
CA PRO A 321 -22.69 -7.72 -14.02
C PRO A 321 -21.93 -6.98 -15.12
N GLN A 322 -21.13 -7.70 -15.88
CA GLN A 322 -20.32 -7.19 -17.01
C GLN A 322 -19.15 -6.28 -16.62
N THR A 323 -18.96 -5.97 -15.33
CA THR A 323 -18.04 -4.94 -14.89
C THR A 323 -17.13 -5.48 -13.78
N ILE A 324 -15.85 -5.13 -13.81
CA ILE A 324 -14.91 -5.44 -12.75
C ILE A 324 -15.05 -4.39 -11.65
N VAL A 325 -15.06 -4.83 -10.41
CA VAL A 325 -14.97 -3.93 -9.25
C VAL A 325 -13.55 -4.00 -8.68
N THR A 326 -12.91 -2.85 -8.54
CA THR A 326 -11.65 -2.68 -7.82
C THR A 326 -11.86 -1.75 -6.63
N ASP A 327 -10.95 -1.84 -5.68
CA ASP A 327 -10.89 -0.92 -4.55
C ASP A 327 -9.48 -0.33 -4.49
N SER A 328 -9.38 0.99 -4.67
CA SER A 328 -8.08 1.67 -4.68
C SER A 328 -7.36 1.56 -3.34
N LEU A 329 -8.08 1.43 -2.21
CA LEU A 329 -7.51 1.18 -0.90
C LEU A 329 -6.73 -0.14 -0.86
N HIS A 330 -7.25 -1.21 -1.49
CA HIS A 330 -6.57 -2.49 -1.55
C HIS A 330 -5.22 -2.41 -2.28
N ALA A 331 -5.17 -1.67 -3.40
CA ALA A 331 -3.93 -1.42 -4.13
C ALA A 331 -2.93 -0.60 -3.31
N VAL A 332 -3.40 0.43 -2.61
CA VAL A 332 -2.62 1.25 -1.68
C VAL A 332 -2.07 0.43 -0.53
N ARG A 333 -2.87 -0.39 0.15
CA ARG A 333 -2.43 -1.25 1.25
C ARG A 333 -1.37 -2.26 0.82
N ARG A 334 -1.49 -2.80 -0.40
CA ARG A 334 -0.42 -3.65 -0.97
C ARG A 334 0.87 -2.87 -1.19
N ALA A 335 0.79 -1.64 -1.65
CA ALA A 335 1.96 -0.77 -1.78
C ALA A 335 2.54 -0.39 -0.41
N GLN A 336 1.70 -0.07 0.56
CA GLN A 336 2.08 0.22 1.95
C GLN A 336 2.82 -0.96 2.60
N ALA A 337 2.35 -2.19 2.38
CA ALA A 337 3.02 -3.39 2.88
C ALA A 337 4.46 -3.57 2.31
N LEU A 338 4.77 -2.91 1.19
CA LEU A 338 6.09 -2.92 0.55
C LEU A 338 6.87 -1.62 0.78
N ASP A 339 6.24 -0.59 1.34
CA ASP A 339 6.82 0.74 1.58
C ASP A 339 6.55 1.20 3.01
N SER A 340 7.52 0.96 3.89
CA SER A 340 7.44 1.33 5.30
C SER A 340 7.35 2.85 5.56
N ASN A 341 7.60 3.69 4.54
CA ASN A 341 7.45 5.14 4.66
C ASN A 341 6.00 5.60 4.45
N MET A 342 5.16 4.74 3.88
CA MET A 342 3.73 5.01 3.73
C MET A 342 3.01 4.63 5.02
N LEU A 343 2.83 5.61 5.94
CA LEU A 343 2.29 5.36 7.28
C LEU A 343 0.80 5.06 7.28
N PHE A 344 0.03 5.68 6.38
CA PHE A 344 -1.42 5.54 6.30
C PHE A 344 -1.88 5.22 4.88
N SER A 345 -3.06 4.61 4.78
CA SER A 345 -3.65 4.21 3.51
C SER A 345 -4.90 5.01 3.11
N ASN A 346 -5.32 6.01 3.93
CA ASN A 346 -6.46 6.84 3.58
C ASN A 346 -6.14 7.76 2.37
N LEU A 347 -7.16 8.10 1.59
CA LEU A 347 -7.03 8.84 0.33
C LEU A 347 -6.23 10.13 0.49
N LYS A 348 -6.56 10.97 1.48
CA LYS A 348 -5.93 12.27 1.72
C LYS A 348 -4.43 12.16 2.05
N TYR A 349 -4.04 11.15 2.80
CA TYR A 349 -2.62 10.89 3.07
C TYR A 349 -1.89 10.40 1.83
N VAL A 350 -2.47 9.42 1.13
CA VAL A 350 -1.82 8.79 -0.03
C VAL A 350 -1.63 9.79 -1.17
N THR A 351 -2.57 10.68 -1.41
CA THR A 351 -2.45 11.72 -2.44
C THR A 351 -1.34 12.71 -2.11
N LYS A 352 -1.24 13.14 -0.86
CA LYS A 352 -0.11 13.97 -0.36
C LYS A 352 1.23 13.23 -0.48
N TYR A 353 1.28 11.99 0.00
CA TYR A 353 2.47 11.14 -0.07
C TYR A 353 2.96 10.93 -1.51
N SER A 354 2.04 10.69 -2.42
CA SER A 354 2.30 10.45 -3.85
C SER A 354 2.47 11.71 -4.69
N LYS A 355 2.31 12.90 -4.09
CA LYS A 355 2.37 14.21 -4.76
C LYS A 355 1.37 14.36 -5.93
N ILE A 356 0.17 13.85 -5.74
CA ILE A 356 -0.95 13.93 -6.70
C ILE A 356 -2.09 14.83 -6.24
N VAL A 357 -1.90 15.56 -5.14
CA VAL A 357 -2.87 16.55 -4.66
C VAL A 357 -2.97 17.72 -5.64
N LYS A 358 -4.20 18.17 -5.91
CA LYS A 358 -4.43 19.40 -6.67
C LYS A 358 -4.02 20.63 -5.84
N ASN A 359 -3.59 21.69 -6.54
CA ASN A 359 -3.26 22.97 -5.88
C ASN A 359 -4.53 23.64 -5.31
N ASP A 360 -5.68 23.43 -5.93
CA ASP A 360 -6.99 23.98 -5.58
C ASP A 360 -7.86 22.99 -4.78
N ARG A 361 -7.24 22.04 -4.07
CA ARG A 361 -7.92 20.99 -3.29
C ARG A 361 -8.72 21.57 -2.13
N THR A 362 -10.01 21.31 -2.12
CA THR A 362 -10.91 21.65 -1.02
C THR A 362 -10.90 20.53 0.04
N TYR A 363 -10.75 20.87 1.32
CA TYR A 363 -10.82 19.95 2.43
C TYR A 363 -12.01 20.24 3.32
N VAL A 364 -12.74 19.18 3.72
CA VAL A 364 -13.83 19.26 4.68
C VAL A 364 -13.56 18.25 5.81
N PRO A 365 -13.65 18.65 7.09
CA PRO A 365 -13.56 17.69 8.20
C PRO A 365 -14.70 16.67 8.13
N GLY A 366 -14.37 15.38 8.21
CA GLY A 366 -15.34 14.29 8.01
C GLY A 366 -16.50 14.30 9.00
N ASP A 367 -16.23 14.70 10.26
CA ASP A 367 -17.21 14.83 11.32
C ASP A 367 -18.17 16.04 11.15
N ARG A 368 -17.89 16.91 10.19
CA ARG A 368 -18.67 18.13 9.91
C ARG A 368 -19.37 18.14 8.55
N ILE A 369 -19.21 17.11 7.74
CA ILE A 369 -19.79 17.05 6.38
C ILE A 369 -21.31 17.26 6.44
N SER A 370 -22.02 16.53 7.26
CA SER A 370 -23.47 16.64 7.37
C SER A 370 -23.93 18.01 7.93
N GLU A 371 -23.21 18.58 8.91
CA GLU A 371 -23.46 19.93 9.42
C GLU A 371 -23.35 20.98 8.31
N ILE A 372 -22.23 20.95 7.57
CA ILE A 372 -21.96 21.91 6.50
C ILE A 372 -22.94 21.70 5.34
N TRP A 373 -23.22 20.46 4.95
CA TRP A 373 -24.17 20.10 3.90
C TRP A 373 -25.57 20.67 4.15
N ASN A 374 -26.03 20.59 5.40
CA ASN A 374 -27.37 21.06 5.77
C ASN A 374 -27.45 22.59 5.99
N ASP A 375 -26.32 23.28 5.92
CA ASP A 375 -26.27 24.73 6.02
C ASP A 375 -26.43 25.40 4.67
N SER A 376 -27.63 25.84 4.36
CA SER A 376 -27.97 26.56 3.12
C SER A 376 -27.65 28.07 3.17
N THR A 377 -27.11 28.56 4.31
CA THR A 377 -26.77 29.97 4.46
C THR A 377 -25.45 30.28 3.73
N PRO A 378 -25.39 31.31 2.87
CA PRO A 378 -24.14 31.66 2.17
C PRO A 378 -23.18 32.40 3.12
N ARG A 379 -22.56 31.66 4.02
CA ARG A 379 -21.60 32.16 5.03
C ARG A 379 -20.21 31.51 4.93
N TYR A 380 -20.00 30.65 3.94
CA TYR A 380 -18.70 30.06 3.69
C TYR A 380 -17.97 30.89 2.64
N ALA A 381 -16.93 31.60 3.07
CA ALA A 381 -16.06 32.33 2.15
C ALA A 381 -15.13 31.32 1.46
N TYR A 382 -15.25 31.19 0.16
CA TYR A 382 -14.56 30.19 -0.66
C TYR A 382 -13.73 30.85 -1.76
N ASN A 383 -12.48 30.42 -1.87
CA ASN A 383 -11.58 30.79 -2.95
C ASN A 383 -11.47 29.64 -3.97
N LYS A 384 -11.93 29.87 -5.19
CA LYS A 384 -11.93 28.85 -6.26
C LYS A 384 -10.53 28.51 -6.78
N GLU A 385 -9.56 29.42 -6.66
CA GLU A 385 -8.20 29.22 -7.18
C GLU A 385 -7.34 28.39 -6.24
N THR A 386 -7.56 28.50 -4.93
CA THR A 386 -6.78 27.81 -3.91
C THR A 386 -7.52 26.63 -3.26
N GLY A 387 -8.85 26.56 -3.42
CA GLY A 387 -9.71 25.57 -2.75
C GLY A 387 -9.89 25.84 -1.26
N ASP A 388 -9.34 26.94 -0.75
CA ASP A 388 -9.44 27.33 0.66
C ASP A 388 -10.81 27.91 0.97
N TRP A 389 -11.27 27.68 2.20
CA TRP A 389 -12.51 28.25 2.68
C TRP A 389 -12.48 28.47 4.20
N TYR A 390 -13.34 29.36 4.66
CA TYR A 390 -13.55 29.64 6.08
C TYR A 390 -14.99 30.06 6.32
N ILE A 391 -15.47 29.95 7.56
CA ILE A 391 -16.78 30.46 7.94
C ILE A 391 -16.66 31.97 8.16
N TYR A 392 -17.43 32.74 7.43
CA TYR A 392 -17.52 34.19 7.60
C TYR A 392 -18.55 34.51 8.70
N ASP A 393 -18.15 35.26 9.70
CA ASP A 393 -18.99 35.79 10.75
C ASP A 393 -18.78 37.31 10.88
N ALA A 394 -19.77 38.07 10.38
CA ALA A 394 -19.72 39.53 10.39
C ALA A 394 -19.77 40.13 11.83
N ASN A 395 -20.20 39.38 12.81
CA ASN A 395 -20.39 39.85 14.22
C ASN A 395 -19.21 39.53 15.13
N TYR A 396 -18.18 38.86 14.62
CA TYR A 396 -17.05 38.52 15.45
C TYR A 396 -16.10 39.68 15.64
N GLU A 397 -15.76 39.97 16.86
CA GLU A 397 -14.77 40.95 17.26
C GLU A 397 -13.49 40.23 17.72
N PRO A 398 -12.39 40.26 16.92
CA PRO A 398 -11.13 39.68 17.32
C PRO A 398 -10.55 40.46 18.51
N ALA A 399 -10.01 39.76 19.49
CA ALA A 399 -9.27 40.35 20.59
C ALA A 399 -7.92 40.89 20.10
N ILE A 400 -7.93 42.07 19.52
CA ILE A 400 -6.71 42.71 18.98
C ILE A 400 -5.86 43.27 20.12
N GLN A 401 -4.60 42.91 20.17
CA GLN A 401 -3.62 43.44 21.10
C GLN A 401 -2.98 44.69 20.49
N THR A 402 -2.96 45.77 21.26
CA THR A 402 -2.21 47.00 20.91
C THR A 402 -0.85 47.03 21.60
N PRO A 403 0.16 47.60 20.96
CA PRO A 403 1.46 47.77 21.64
C PRO A 403 1.32 48.44 23.00
N ASP A 404 1.88 47.81 24.03
CA ASP A 404 1.92 48.41 25.35
C ASP A 404 2.90 49.57 25.33
N SER A 405 2.44 50.74 25.75
CA SER A 405 3.23 51.98 25.74
C SER A 405 4.47 51.96 26.66
N SER A 406 4.56 50.95 27.53
CA SER A 406 5.75 50.75 28.37
C SER A 406 6.91 50.08 27.61
N TYR A 407 6.65 49.36 26.52
CA TYR A 407 7.65 48.70 25.67
C TYR A 407 8.20 49.66 24.62
N THR A 408 8.99 50.62 25.06
CA THR A 408 9.66 51.64 24.21
C THR A 408 11.06 51.20 23.81
N MET A 409 11.66 51.89 22.84
CA MET A 409 13.06 51.66 22.46
C MET A 409 14.00 51.75 23.67
N ASP A 410 13.75 52.70 24.59
CA ASP A 410 14.52 52.85 25.83
C ASP A 410 14.36 51.64 26.76
N TYR A 411 13.17 51.02 26.78
CA TYR A 411 12.96 49.79 27.55
C TYR A 411 13.80 48.63 26.99
N PHE A 412 13.81 48.41 25.68
CA PHE A 412 14.64 47.38 25.07
C PHE A 412 16.12 47.65 25.17
N GLN A 413 16.54 48.94 25.11
CA GLN A 413 17.92 49.34 25.37
C GLN A 413 18.35 48.98 26.80
N LYS A 414 17.49 49.23 27.77
CA LYS A 414 17.73 48.86 29.18
C LYS A 414 17.91 47.37 29.38
N LEU A 415 17.04 46.58 28.73
CA LEU A 415 17.12 45.11 28.77
C LEU A 415 18.43 44.59 28.19
N LEU A 416 18.89 45.17 27.08
CA LEU A 416 20.17 44.82 26.46
C LEU A 416 21.36 45.23 27.34
N ASP A 417 21.31 46.39 27.98
CA ASP A 417 22.37 46.86 28.87
C ASP A 417 22.46 45.98 30.15
N GLU A 418 21.31 45.55 30.70
CA GLU A 418 21.26 44.61 31.81
C GLU A 418 21.81 43.25 31.41
N ASP A 419 21.44 42.70 30.23
CA ASP A 419 21.94 41.44 29.72
C ASP A 419 23.46 41.47 29.48
N ARG A 420 23.98 42.56 28.85
CA ARG A 420 25.40 42.76 28.64
C ARG A 420 26.19 42.86 29.95
N ASN A 421 25.61 43.54 30.95
CA ASN A 421 26.24 43.66 32.29
C ASN A 421 26.27 42.28 32.98
N MET A 422 25.19 41.50 32.86
CA MET A 422 25.12 40.14 33.40
C MET A 422 26.10 39.22 32.67
N ALA A 423 26.15 39.26 31.32
CA ALA A 423 27.14 38.51 30.54
C ALA A 423 28.58 38.85 30.92
N ALA A 424 28.90 40.14 31.14
CA ALA A 424 30.21 40.57 31.59
C ALA A 424 30.53 40.04 33.01
N ALA A 425 29.57 40.09 33.92
CA ALA A 425 29.73 39.60 35.29
C ALA A 425 29.89 38.07 35.41
N THR A 426 29.34 37.33 34.45
CA THR A 426 29.35 35.86 34.44
C THR A 426 30.36 35.26 33.45
N GLY A 427 31.21 36.07 32.85
CA GLY A 427 32.20 35.62 31.86
C GLY A 427 31.54 35.02 30.60
N GLY A 428 30.38 35.53 30.22
CA GLY A 428 29.62 35.07 29.04
C GLY A 428 28.74 33.84 29.26
N THR A 429 28.66 33.32 30.48
CA THR A 429 27.87 32.10 30.78
C THR A 429 26.37 32.39 30.83
N TYR A 430 25.97 33.62 30.98
CA TYR A 430 24.56 34.06 31.02
C TYR A 430 24.36 35.22 30.03
N GLN A 431 24.02 34.89 28.82
CA GLN A 431 23.68 35.87 27.78
C GLN A 431 22.34 35.48 27.19
N LYS A 432 21.34 36.34 27.33
CA LYS A 432 19.97 36.11 26.84
C LYS A 432 19.79 36.53 25.38
N TYR A 433 20.46 37.60 24.96
CA TYR A 433 20.39 38.13 23.62
C TYR A 433 21.72 37.97 22.89
N THR A 434 21.69 37.89 21.56
CA THR A 434 22.91 37.77 20.76
C THR A 434 23.76 39.04 20.85
N ALA A 435 25.08 38.94 20.62
CA ALA A 435 26.01 40.07 20.77
C ALA A 435 25.71 41.23 19.82
N ASP A 436 25.08 40.98 18.70
CA ASP A 436 24.64 41.91 17.66
C ASP A 436 23.20 42.40 17.83
N ALA A 437 22.46 41.94 18.85
CA ALA A 437 21.12 42.41 19.13
C ALA A 437 21.11 43.92 19.44
N THR A 438 20.18 44.62 18.85
CA THR A 438 19.93 46.06 19.05
C THR A 438 18.54 46.27 19.66
N ALA A 439 18.35 47.42 20.32
CA ALA A 439 17.05 47.81 20.85
C ALA A 439 15.96 47.85 19.75
N GLU A 440 16.38 48.28 18.55
CA GLU A 440 15.53 48.36 17.37
C GLU A 440 15.14 46.95 16.90
N SER A 441 16.06 45.98 16.88
CA SER A 441 15.72 44.60 16.50
C SER A 441 14.74 43.98 17.49
N LEU A 442 14.94 44.13 18.77
CA LEU A 442 14.04 43.60 19.80
C LEU A 442 12.66 44.26 19.79
N TYR A 443 12.61 45.56 19.54
CA TYR A 443 11.33 46.27 19.37
C TYR A 443 10.58 45.79 18.13
N ASN A 444 11.26 45.58 17.02
CA ASN A 444 10.66 45.06 15.78
C ASN A 444 10.18 43.64 15.96
N ASP A 445 10.92 42.76 16.65
CA ASP A 445 10.50 41.41 17.01
C ASP A 445 9.25 41.43 17.90
N TYR A 446 9.17 42.34 18.86
CA TYR A 446 7.99 42.55 19.69
C TYR A 446 6.76 43.00 18.86
N ILE A 447 6.93 43.97 17.96
CA ILE A 447 5.84 44.42 17.05
C ILE A 447 5.42 43.28 16.12
N HIS A 448 6.37 42.59 15.51
CA HIS A 448 6.05 41.41 14.65
C HIS A 448 5.30 40.31 15.41
N GLY A 449 5.71 40.01 16.64
CA GLY A 449 5.03 39.08 17.51
C GLY A 449 3.57 39.48 17.82
N LEU A 450 3.31 40.80 18.00
CA LEU A 450 1.96 41.31 18.16
C LEU A 450 1.15 41.23 16.86
N GLU A 451 1.77 41.49 15.71
CA GLU A 451 1.13 41.33 14.40
C GLU A 451 0.71 39.87 14.15
N GLU A 452 1.60 38.91 14.39
CA GLU A 452 1.31 37.48 14.30
C GLU A 452 0.19 37.05 15.28
N ALA A 453 0.25 37.54 16.53
CA ALA A 453 -0.79 37.26 17.52
C ALA A 453 -2.14 37.82 17.11
N ASN A 454 -2.17 39.03 16.54
CA ASN A 454 -3.38 39.67 16.02
C ASN A 454 -3.92 38.97 14.78
N GLU A 455 -3.06 38.51 13.89
CA GLU A 455 -3.45 37.69 12.75
C GLU A 455 -4.03 36.35 13.21
N THR A 456 -3.41 35.71 14.20
CA THR A 456 -3.92 34.47 14.82
C THR A 456 -5.26 34.71 15.54
N ALA A 457 -5.45 35.87 16.18
CA ALA A 457 -6.74 36.23 16.81
C ALA A 457 -7.85 36.45 15.78
N ARG A 458 -7.53 36.89 14.57
CA ARG A 458 -8.46 37.04 13.45
C ARG A 458 -8.82 35.72 12.77
N LEU A 459 -7.93 34.71 12.87
CA LEU A 459 -8.05 33.42 12.21
C LEU A 459 -8.13 32.31 13.26
N LYS A 460 -9.28 31.66 13.39
CA LYS A 460 -9.44 30.52 14.27
C LYS A 460 -9.38 29.23 13.45
N LYS A 461 -8.30 28.48 13.56
CA LYS A 461 -8.17 27.18 12.90
C LYS A 461 -9.15 26.14 13.48
N GLY A 462 -9.69 25.28 12.63
CA GLY A 462 -10.45 24.09 13.04
C GLY A 462 -9.61 23.13 13.90
N LYS A 463 -10.28 22.20 14.55
CA LYS A 463 -9.68 21.31 15.57
C LYS A 463 -8.49 20.48 15.11
N ASP A 464 -8.34 20.22 13.82
CA ASP A 464 -7.39 19.23 13.30
C ASP A 464 -6.26 19.82 12.41
N GLY A 465 -6.07 21.15 12.43
CA GLY A 465 -5.04 21.77 11.60
C GLY A 465 -5.35 21.78 10.10
N ASP A 466 -6.55 21.32 9.70
CA ASP A 466 -7.06 21.44 8.35
C ASP A 466 -7.29 22.91 7.99
N LYS A 467 -7.36 23.20 6.68
CA LYS A 467 -7.57 24.55 6.15
C LYS A 467 -8.90 25.21 6.52
N PHE A 468 -9.66 24.59 7.45
CA PHE A 468 -10.90 25.15 7.98
C PHE A 468 -10.56 26.26 8.97
N THR A 469 -10.90 27.50 8.60
CA THR A 469 -10.63 28.69 9.40
C THR A 469 -11.91 29.47 9.61
N LEU A 470 -12.22 29.79 10.88
CA LEU A 470 -13.26 30.75 11.21
C LEU A 470 -12.66 32.14 11.09
N TYR A 471 -13.10 32.89 10.11
CA TYR A 471 -12.67 34.26 9.90
C TYR A 471 -13.76 35.23 10.35
N THR A 472 -13.31 36.29 10.96
CA THR A 472 -14.13 37.28 11.59
C THR A 472 -13.66 38.65 11.19
N LYS A 473 -14.19 39.15 10.10
CA LYS A 473 -14.03 40.52 9.66
C LYS A 473 -15.27 40.96 8.88
N ASN A 474 -15.55 42.24 8.91
CA ASN A 474 -16.62 42.83 8.12
C ASN A 474 -16.35 42.84 6.60
N GLU A 475 -15.18 42.38 6.18
CA GLU A 475 -14.74 42.34 4.79
C GLU A 475 -14.24 40.95 4.42
N LEU A 476 -14.65 40.46 3.25
CA LEU A 476 -14.12 39.24 2.65
C LEU A 476 -12.68 39.45 2.22
N LEU A 477 -11.85 38.42 2.35
CA LEU A 477 -10.52 38.42 1.76
C LEU A 477 -10.61 38.52 0.24
N GLU A 478 -9.61 39.12 -0.39
CA GLU A 478 -9.52 39.21 -1.86
C GLU A 478 -9.51 37.79 -2.50
N GLY A 479 -10.28 37.62 -3.55
CA GLY A 479 -10.42 36.32 -4.24
C GLY A 479 -11.44 35.36 -3.61
N TYR A 480 -12.05 35.71 -2.46
CA TYR A 480 -13.09 34.90 -1.83
C TYR A 480 -14.50 35.38 -2.18
N SER A 481 -15.43 34.42 -2.29
CA SER A 481 -16.85 34.69 -2.47
C SER A 481 -17.68 33.89 -1.47
N LEU A 482 -18.83 34.44 -1.02
CA LEU A 482 -19.71 33.72 -0.10
C LEU A 482 -20.51 32.66 -0.86
N VAL A 483 -20.46 31.43 -0.35
CA VAL A 483 -21.21 30.29 -0.84
C VAL A 483 -21.91 29.57 0.32
N ASP A 484 -22.85 28.68 0.03
CA ASP A 484 -23.47 27.78 0.99
C ASP A 484 -22.59 26.54 1.27
N GLY A 485 -22.92 25.81 2.33
CA GLY A 485 -22.19 24.59 2.71
C GLY A 485 -22.27 23.49 1.67
N ARG A 486 -23.37 23.41 0.90
CA ARG A 486 -23.54 22.43 -0.18
C ARG A 486 -22.52 22.61 -1.27
N THR A 487 -22.18 23.86 -1.61
CA THR A 487 -21.11 24.17 -2.58
C THR A 487 -19.75 23.63 -2.12
N ILE A 488 -19.43 23.79 -0.83
CA ILE A 488 -18.16 23.32 -0.25
C ILE A 488 -18.09 21.79 -0.26
N VAL A 489 -19.13 21.10 0.21
CA VAL A 489 -19.16 19.62 0.25
C VAL A 489 -19.16 19.04 -1.17
N SER A 490 -19.89 19.67 -2.11
CA SER A 490 -19.87 19.23 -3.51
C SER A 490 -18.49 19.36 -4.14
N ARG A 491 -17.77 20.45 -3.86
CA ARG A 491 -16.40 20.62 -4.37
C ARG A 491 -15.44 19.59 -3.74
N TYR A 492 -15.58 19.33 -2.45
CA TYR A 492 -14.81 18.32 -1.74
C TYR A 492 -15.00 16.93 -2.37
N LEU A 493 -16.24 16.51 -2.64
CA LEU A 493 -16.55 15.23 -3.28
C LEU A 493 -15.99 15.12 -4.70
N LEU A 494 -16.05 16.20 -5.52
CA LEU A 494 -15.41 16.21 -6.85
C LEU A 494 -13.89 16.03 -6.78
N ASP A 495 -13.26 16.62 -5.79
CA ASP A 495 -11.82 16.47 -5.58
C ASP A 495 -11.48 15.05 -5.12
N ASP A 496 -12.28 14.42 -4.24
CA ASP A 496 -12.10 13.02 -3.82
C ASP A 496 -12.26 12.05 -5.00
N LEU A 497 -13.23 12.26 -5.89
CA LEU A 497 -13.38 11.49 -7.12
C LEU A 497 -12.14 11.60 -8.04
N TRP A 498 -11.62 12.81 -8.22
CA TRP A 498 -10.43 13.02 -9.03
C TRP A 498 -9.19 12.37 -8.40
N GLU A 499 -9.02 12.53 -7.10
CA GLU A 499 -7.91 11.92 -6.35
C GLU A 499 -7.99 10.39 -6.36
N CYS A 500 -9.19 9.82 -6.17
CA CYS A 500 -9.42 8.38 -6.25
C CYS A 500 -9.04 7.83 -7.63
N ASP A 501 -9.42 8.50 -8.74
CA ASP A 501 -8.99 8.11 -10.09
C ASP A 501 -7.47 8.10 -10.24
N LYS A 502 -6.79 9.12 -9.73
CA LYS A 502 -5.31 9.21 -9.82
C LYS A 502 -4.62 8.18 -8.93
N VAL A 503 -5.16 7.89 -7.75
CA VAL A 503 -4.67 6.83 -6.86
C VAL A 503 -4.88 5.46 -7.51
N GLU A 504 -6.06 5.18 -8.05
CA GLU A 504 -6.35 3.94 -8.78
C GLU A 504 -5.37 3.75 -9.94
N HIS A 505 -5.21 4.76 -10.79
CA HIS A 505 -4.24 4.72 -11.89
C HIS A 505 -2.82 4.44 -11.39
N ARG A 506 -2.35 5.17 -10.37
CA ARG A 506 -0.98 5.04 -9.88
C ARG A 506 -0.68 3.66 -9.31
N TYR A 507 -1.57 3.11 -8.52
CA TYR A 507 -1.30 1.88 -7.76
C TYR A 507 -1.75 0.61 -8.48
N ASN A 508 -2.78 0.68 -9.34
CA ASN A 508 -3.26 -0.49 -10.09
C ASN A 508 -2.66 -0.64 -11.49
N THR A 509 -1.95 0.36 -12.02
CA THR A 509 -1.24 0.22 -13.32
C THR A 509 -0.28 -0.98 -13.33
N SER A 510 0.43 -1.26 -12.24
CA SER A 510 1.31 -2.43 -12.16
C SER A 510 0.53 -3.74 -12.24
N ASN A 511 -0.63 -3.83 -11.57
CA ASN A 511 -1.50 -5.01 -11.64
C ASN A 511 -2.10 -5.20 -13.04
N PHE A 512 -2.49 -4.10 -13.71
CA PHE A 512 -2.95 -4.11 -15.09
C PHE A 512 -1.88 -4.69 -16.02
N LEU A 513 -0.64 -4.22 -15.94
CA LEU A 513 0.46 -4.70 -16.79
C LEU A 513 0.85 -6.16 -16.47
N ILE A 514 0.79 -6.57 -15.21
CA ILE A 514 1.00 -7.97 -14.81
C ILE A 514 -0.14 -8.84 -15.36
N CYS A 515 -1.38 -8.40 -15.27
CA CYS A 515 -2.55 -9.14 -15.74
C CYS A 515 -2.50 -9.40 -17.25
N LYS A 516 -1.89 -8.52 -18.04
CA LYS A 516 -1.68 -8.74 -19.50
C LYS A 516 -0.84 -9.99 -19.79
N MET A 517 0.01 -10.41 -18.86
CA MET A 517 0.90 -11.55 -18.99
C MET A 517 0.37 -12.83 -18.33
N LEU A 518 -0.61 -12.71 -17.43
CA LEU A 518 -1.08 -13.83 -16.63
C LEU A 518 -2.45 -14.36 -17.10
N PRO A 519 -2.70 -15.68 -17.06
CA PRO A 519 -4.00 -16.26 -17.33
C PRO A 519 -4.94 -16.15 -16.11
N VAL A 520 -5.17 -14.91 -15.64
CA VAL A 520 -6.02 -14.62 -14.47
C VAL A 520 -6.89 -13.40 -14.71
N PRO A 521 -8.13 -13.37 -14.19
CA PRO A 521 -8.97 -12.17 -14.22
C PRO A 521 -8.33 -11.01 -13.44
N PHE A 522 -8.55 -9.76 -13.88
CA PHE A 522 -7.91 -8.57 -13.30
C PHE A 522 -8.18 -8.40 -11.81
N GLN A 523 -9.45 -8.55 -11.37
CA GLN A 523 -9.80 -8.44 -9.95
C GLN A 523 -9.03 -9.45 -9.09
N ARG A 524 -8.83 -10.67 -9.61
CA ARG A 524 -8.03 -11.68 -8.92
C ARG A 524 -6.54 -11.34 -8.95
N CYS A 525 -6.03 -10.78 -10.04
CA CYS A 525 -4.65 -10.28 -10.13
C CYS A 525 -4.38 -9.21 -9.06
N CYS A 526 -5.34 -8.29 -8.83
CA CYS A 526 -5.24 -7.24 -7.82
C CYS A 526 -5.20 -7.78 -6.38
N THR A 527 -5.76 -8.96 -6.10
CA THR A 527 -5.92 -9.48 -4.73
C THR A 527 -5.00 -10.64 -4.37
N MET A 528 -4.48 -11.37 -5.37
CA MET A 528 -3.61 -12.53 -5.13
C MET A 528 -2.17 -12.12 -4.83
N GLY A 529 -1.50 -12.87 -3.96
CA GLY A 529 -0.07 -12.70 -3.70
C GLY A 529 0.80 -13.17 -4.89
N THR A 530 2.06 -12.74 -4.93
CA THR A 530 2.99 -13.01 -6.03
C THR A 530 3.26 -14.50 -6.26
N ALA A 531 3.35 -15.31 -5.19
CA ALA A 531 3.45 -16.76 -5.32
C ALA A 531 2.22 -17.37 -6.02
N GLY A 532 1.03 -16.79 -5.82
CA GLY A 532 -0.18 -17.16 -6.56
C GLY A 532 -0.12 -16.79 -8.03
N GLN A 533 0.48 -15.63 -8.37
CA GLN A 533 0.70 -15.21 -9.76
C GLN A 533 1.63 -16.20 -10.48
N TRP A 534 2.76 -16.56 -9.87
CA TRP A 534 3.66 -17.57 -10.41
C TRP A 534 3.00 -18.97 -10.52
N LYS A 535 2.16 -19.33 -9.52
CA LYS A 535 1.37 -20.56 -9.60
C LYS A 535 0.47 -20.57 -10.84
N ALA A 536 -0.30 -19.51 -11.06
CA ALA A 536 -1.22 -19.43 -12.20
C ALA A 536 -0.47 -19.52 -13.53
N LEU A 537 0.68 -18.83 -13.64
CA LEU A 537 1.54 -18.88 -14.83
C LEU A 537 2.04 -20.29 -15.10
N MET A 538 2.62 -20.94 -14.11
CA MET A 538 3.22 -22.28 -14.26
C MET A 538 2.19 -23.39 -14.44
N LEU A 539 1.00 -23.26 -13.86
CA LEU A 539 -0.09 -24.20 -14.13
C LEU A 539 -0.59 -24.11 -15.58
N ALA A 540 -0.75 -22.89 -16.11
CA ALA A 540 -1.11 -22.71 -17.53
C ALA A 540 -0.02 -23.20 -18.46
N TRP A 541 1.25 -22.96 -18.14
CA TRP A 541 2.40 -23.52 -18.87
C TRP A 541 2.39 -25.07 -18.89
N SER A 542 2.15 -25.66 -17.71
CA SER A 542 2.05 -27.12 -17.58
C SER A 542 0.89 -27.69 -18.39
N TYR A 543 -0.27 -26.99 -18.39
CA TYR A 543 -1.42 -27.40 -19.21
C TYR A 543 -1.11 -27.37 -20.71
N GLU A 544 -0.54 -26.28 -21.22
CA GLU A 544 -0.23 -26.10 -22.65
C GLU A 544 0.81 -27.11 -23.14
N ASN A 545 1.76 -27.49 -22.28
CA ASN A 545 2.86 -28.39 -22.64
C ASN A 545 2.62 -29.84 -22.18
N ASN A 546 1.42 -30.17 -21.67
CA ASN A 546 1.05 -31.50 -21.13
C ASN A 546 2.03 -32.03 -20.07
N LEU A 547 2.52 -31.15 -19.19
CA LEU A 547 3.45 -31.50 -18.14
C LEU A 547 2.73 -31.85 -16.83
N ALA A 548 3.29 -32.76 -16.08
CA ALA A 548 2.87 -33.02 -14.71
C ALA A 548 3.15 -31.80 -13.80
N VAL A 549 2.31 -31.64 -12.79
CA VAL A 549 2.42 -30.55 -11.81
C VAL A 549 2.96 -31.12 -10.50
N PRO A 550 3.99 -30.53 -9.89
CA PRO A 550 4.52 -30.96 -8.60
C PRO A 550 3.46 -30.86 -7.48
N ALA A 551 3.57 -31.67 -6.45
CA ALA A 551 2.78 -31.52 -5.24
C ALA A 551 3.14 -30.24 -4.49
N LEU A 552 2.16 -29.67 -3.77
CA LEU A 552 2.44 -28.65 -2.77
C LEU A 552 3.30 -29.25 -1.64
N GLY A 553 4.21 -28.48 -1.10
CA GLY A 553 5.09 -28.85 0.00
C GLY A 553 4.79 -28.07 1.27
N GLU A 554 5.56 -28.34 2.30
CA GLU A 554 5.50 -27.64 3.57
C GLU A 554 6.49 -26.47 3.61
N ASN A 555 6.07 -25.37 4.24
CA ASN A 555 6.95 -24.24 4.48
C ASN A 555 7.97 -24.62 5.58
N ARG A 556 9.24 -24.36 5.33
CA ARG A 556 10.29 -24.44 6.34
C ARG A 556 11.12 -23.18 6.38
N ARG A 557 11.65 -22.88 7.55
CA ARG A 557 12.58 -21.75 7.68
C ARG A 557 13.92 -22.09 7.04
N PHE A 558 14.57 -21.09 6.47
CA PHE A 558 15.91 -21.16 5.91
C PHE A 558 16.67 -19.86 6.20
N THR A 559 18.01 -19.92 6.12
CA THR A 559 18.85 -18.75 6.41
C THR A 559 18.71 -17.70 5.32
N GLY A 560 18.29 -16.48 5.68
CA GLY A 560 18.08 -15.34 4.81
C GLY A 560 19.36 -14.71 4.25
N GLY A 561 19.26 -13.46 3.81
CA GLY A 561 20.38 -12.66 3.32
C GLY A 561 21.43 -12.34 4.40
N LEU A 562 22.56 -11.75 3.97
CA LEU A 562 23.57 -11.22 4.89
C LEU A 562 23.32 -9.72 5.06
N SER A 563 23.18 -9.28 6.30
CA SER A 563 23.30 -7.90 6.69
C SER A 563 24.38 -7.80 7.77
N ARG A 564 25.30 -6.86 7.65
CA ARG A 564 26.42 -6.71 8.58
C ARG A 564 26.91 -5.27 8.65
N LEU A 565 27.02 -4.72 9.85
CA LEU A 565 27.74 -3.49 10.11
C LEU A 565 29.22 -3.81 10.26
N LEU A 566 30.07 -3.07 9.55
CA LEU A 566 31.52 -3.26 9.56
C LEU A 566 32.27 -2.12 10.23
N LYS A 567 31.68 -0.92 10.26
CA LYS A 567 32.26 0.24 10.94
C LYS A 567 31.17 1.13 11.54
N VAL A 568 31.35 1.51 12.77
CA VAL A 568 30.45 2.41 13.50
C VAL A 568 31.06 3.81 13.52
N GLY A 569 30.25 4.85 13.43
CA GLY A 569 30.63 6.24 13.54
C GLY A 569 30.32 7.07 12.30
N PHE A 570 30.72 8.33 12.33
CA PHE A 570 30.58 9.24 11.19
C PHE A 570 31.66 8.95 10.16
N VAL A 571 31.28 8.88 8.90
CA VAL A 571 32.19 8.63 7.79
C VAL A 571 31.83 9.58 6.66
N ASP A 572 32.81 10.39 6.26
CA ASP A 572 32.71 11.29 5.11
C ASP A 572 33.00 10.57 3.81
N ASN A 573 32.54 11.14 2.69
CA ASN A 573 32.79 10.65 1.33
C ASN A 573 32.31 9.20 1.11
N VAL A 574 31.08 8.88 1.49
CA VAL A 574 30.48 7.55 1.36
C VAL A 574 30.00 7.32 -0.07
N ALA A 575 30.42 6.20 -0.68
CA ALA A 575 29.90 5.71 -1.94
C ALA A 575 29.06 4.44 -1.69
N LYS A 576 27.83 4.39 -2.23
CA LYS A 576 26.96 3.22 -2.17
C LYS A 576 27.11 2.39 -3.44
N PHE A 577 27.37 1.10 -3.28
CA PHE A 577 27.36 0.10 -4.34
C PHE A 577 26.25 -0.91 -4.06
N ASP A 578 25.48 -1.24 -5.10
CA ASP A 578 24.37 -2.17 -5.01
C ASP A 578 24.38 -3.13 -6.20
N TYR A 579 24.04 -4.38 -5.95
CA TYR A 579 23.87 -5.36 -7.02
C TYR A 579 22.52 -5.14 -7.73
N ASN A 580 22.57 -5.08 -9.06
CA ASN A 580 21.35 -4.99 -9.86
C ASN A 580 20.59 -6.31 -9.80
N SER A 581 19.38 -6.31 -9.19
CA SER A 581 18.52 -7.50 -9.07
C SER A 581 19.26 -8.72 -8.50
N LEU A 582 19.90 -8.58 -7.33
CA LEU A 582 20.84 -9.56 -6.75
C LEU A 582 20.33 -11.00 -6.84
N TYR A 583 19.19 -11.33 -6.25
CA TYR A 583 18.68 -12.71 -6.22
C TYR A 583 18.27 -13.24 -7.59
N PRO A 584 17.49 -12.51 -8.41
CA PRO A 584 17.23 -12.94 -9.78
C PRO A 584 18.50 -13.19 -10.61
N SER A 585 19.49 -12.29 -10.51
CA SER A 585 20.78 -12.45 -11.23
C SER A 585 21.56 -13.68 -10.75
N ILE A 586 21.56 -13.94 -9.43
CA ILE A 586 22.18 -15.14 -8.85
C ILE A 586 21.50 -16.41 -9.39
N ILE A 587 20.17 -16.45 -9.37
CA ILE A 587 19.38 -17.60 -9.82
C ILE A 587 19.74 -17.94 -11.28
N ILE A 588 19.80 -16.95 -12.17
CA ILE A 588 20.13 -17.14 -13.58
C ILE A 588 21.61 -17.53 -13.75
N THR A 589 22.52 -16.75 -13.15
CA THR A 589 23.98 -16.94 -13.33
C THR A 589 24.43 -18.32 -12.86
N TRP A 590 23.84 -18.84 -11.78
CA TRP A 590 24.20 -20.13 -11.22
C TRP A 590 23.28 -21.27 -11.66
N GLY A 591 22.29 -20.98 -12.51
CA GLY A 591 21.31 -21.97 -12.97
C GLY A 591 20.55 -22.63 -11.81
N ILE A 592 20.13 -21.83 -10.80
CA ILE A 592 19.45 -22.36 -9.62
C ILE A 592 18.03 -22.75 -10.00
N SER A 593 17.81 -24.04 -10.26
CA SER A 593 16.52 -24.63 -10.58
C SER A 593 16.32 -25.93 -9.80
N ASP A 594 15.05 -26.30 -9.64
CA ASP A 594 14.66 -27.58 -9.06
C ASP A 594 14.39 -28.59 -10.19
N LYS A 595 14.76 -29.84 -9.99
CA LYS A 595 14.46 -30.93 -10.94
C LYS A 595 12.97 -31.13 -11.20
N LYS A 596 12.08 -30.59 -10.35
CA LYS A 596 10.64 -30.57 -10.53
C LYS A 596 10.17 -29.61 -11.61
N ASP A 597 11.02 -28.70 -12.06
CA ASP A 597 10.79 -27.85 -13.24
C ASP A 597 11.15 -28.65 -14.50
N LEU A 598 10.17 -29.40 -15.02
CA LEU A 598 10.35 -30.43 -16.03
C LEU A 598 10.99 -29.95 -17.35
N MET A 599 10.90 -28.66 -17.64
CA MET A 599 11.44 -28.06 -18.87
C MET A 599 12.53 -27.00 -18.57
N GLY A 600 12.82 -26.67 -17.32
CA GLY A 600 13.62 -25.51 -16.98
C GLY A 600 12.92 -24.18 -17.26
N ALA A 601 11.59 -24.20 -17.33
CA ALA A 601 10.78 -23.05 -17.74
C ALA A 601 10.88 -21.88 -16.75
N MET A 602 11.03 -22.16 -15.47
CA MET A 602 11.12 -21.12 -14.44
C MET A 602 12.33 -20.20 -14.64
N LEU A 603 13.49 -20.77 -14.95
CA LEU A 603 14.69 -19.97 -15.26
C LEU A 603 14.49 -19.15 -16.54
N ALA A 604 13.94 -19.77 -17.58
CA ALA A 604 13.69 -19.09 -18.85
C ALA A 604 12.67 -17.94 -18.72
N PHE A 605 11.61 -18.11 -17.92
CA PHE A 605 10.70 -17.03 -17.59
C PHE A 605 11.38 -15.90 -16.82
N LEU A 606 12.19 -16.23 -15.82
CA LEU A 606 12.91 -15.23 -15.04
C LEU A 606 13.89 -14.44 -15.90
N GLU A 607 14.65 -15.12 -16.76
CA GLU A 607 15.59 -14.51 -17.70
C GLU A 607 14.90 -13.58 -18.69
N HIS A 608 13.75 -14.01 -19.25
CA HIS A 608 12.93 -13.18 -20.12
C HIS A 608 12.45 -11.90 -19.41
N VAL A 609 11.91 -12.05 -18.19
CA VAL A 609 11.41 -10.93 -17.38
C VAL A 609 12.53 -9.92 -17.09
N LEU A 610 13.74 -10.38 -16.73
CA LEU A 610 14.87 -9.50 -16.47
C LEU A 610 15.39 -8.83 -17.75
N THR A 611 15.47 -9.57 -18.85
CA THR A 611 15.90 -9.03 -20.16
C THR A 611 14.95 -7.91 -20.62
N GLN A 612 13.62 -8.13 -20.54
CA GLN A 612 12.65 -7.11 -20.88
C GLN A 612 12.73 -5.90 -19.93
N ARG A 613 12.95 -6.15 -18.63
CA ARG A 613 13.14 -5.07 -17.66
C ARG A 613 14.35 -4.20 -17.99
N GLU A 614 15.50 -4.79 -18.28
CA GLU A 614 16.71 -4.03 -18.62
C GLU A 614 16.54 -3.26 -19.96
N LYS A 615 15.83 -3.83 -20.93
CA LYS A 615 15.43 -3.12 -22.17
C LYS A 615 14.66 -1.85 -21.85
N TYR A 616 13.56 -1.94 -21.09
CA TYR A 616 12.73 -0.76 -20.75
C TYR A 616 13.45 0.23 -19.84
N LYS A 617 14.28 -0.22 -18.92
CA LYS A 617 15.15 0.63 -18.11
C LYS A 617 16.19 1.39 -18.98
N GLY A 618 16.74 0.73 -19.99
CA GLY A 618 17.62 1.36 -20.98
C GLY A 618 16.91 2.43 -21.81
N LEU A 619 15.71 2.13 -22.32
CA LEU A 619 14.87 3.07 -23.06
C LEU A 619 14.45 4.27 -22.20
N LYS A 620 14.04 4.06 -20.93
CA LYS A 620 13.77 5.12 -19.96
C LYS A 620 14.98 6.06 -19.83
N LYS A 621 16.18 5.49 -19.60
CA LYS A 621 17.40 6.29 -19.44
C LYS A 621 17.75 7.09 -20.70
N GLN A 622 17.52 6.52 -21.89
CA GLN A 622 17.73 7.23 -23.16
C GLN A 622 16.74 8.39 -23.34
N ALA A 623 15.46 8.14 -23.06
CA ALA A 623 14.42 9.18 -23.14
C ALA A 623 14.68 10.31 -22.14
N GLY A 624 15.04 10.00 -20.88
CA GLY A 624 15.42 10.97 -19.87
C GLY A 624 16.58 11.86 -20.29
N LYS A 625 17.68 11.26 -20.80
CA LYS A 625 18.82 12.03 -21.31
C LYS A 625 18.46 12.99 -22.46
N LYS A 626 17.57 12.56 -23.39
CA LYS A 626 17.08 13.42 -24.46
C LYS A 626 16.23 14.57 -23.94
N ALA A 627 15.33 14.27 -22.99
CA ALA A 627 14.53 15.29 -22.34
C ALA A 627 15.40 16.31 -21.57
N ASP A 628 16.40 15.86 -20.83
CA ASP A 628 17.31 16.72 -20.08
C ASP A 628 18.13 17.63 -21.02
N ALA A 629 18.65 17.10 -22.13
CA ALA A 629 19.38 17.90 -23.13
C ALA A 629 18.50 18.99 -23.78
N ILE A 630 17.22 18.69 -24.04
CA ILE A 630 16.28 19.69 -24.55
C ILE A 630 15.93 20.72 -23.48
N LYS A 631 15.78 20.29 -22.23
CA LYS A 631 15.56 21.18 -21.09
C LYS A 631 16.70 22.19 -20.91
N GLU A 632 17.94 21.72 -21.00
CA GLU A 632 19.13 22.58 -20.95
C GLU A 632 19.12 23.64 -22.06
N LYS A 633 18.79 23.26 -23.31
CA LYS A 633 18.64 24.22 -24.44
C LYS A 633 17.53 25.25 -24.19
N LEU A 634 16.39 24.80 -23.69
CA LEU A 634 15.27 25.70 -23.34
C LEU A 634 15.65 26.67 -22.20
N GLN A 635 16.40 26.20 -21.21
CA GLN A 635 16.88 27.05 -20.10
C GLN A 635 17.97 28.01 -20.52
N ALA A 636 18.85 27.63 -21.45
CA ALA A 636 19.89 28.48 -22.01
C ALA A 636 19.37 29.50 -23.04
N GLY A 637 18.07 29.38 -23.44
CA GLY A 637 17.51 30.25 -24.49
C GLY A 637 18.07 29.96 -25.88
N GLU A 638 18.60 28.76 -26.12
CA GLU A 638 19.23 28.35 -27.38
C GLU A 638 18.17 27.99 -28.45
N PHE A 639 17.41 28.99 -28.90
CA PHE A 639 16.47 28.88 -29.99
C PHE A 639 16.40 30.19 -30.81
N ALA A 640 16.27 30.07 -32.11
CA ALA A 640 16.33 31.20 -33.05
C ALA A 640 14.98 31.88 -33.21
N SER A 641 13.87 31.26 -32.79
CA SER A 641 12.52 31.81 -32.94
C SER A 641 11.53 31.20 -31.96
N SER A 642 10.40 31.90 -31.73
CA SER A 642 9.30 31.39 -30.91
C SER A 642 8.69 30.07 -31.45
N ALA A 643 8.76 29.86 -32.78
CA ALA A 643 8.31 28.61 -33.39
C ALA A 643 9.25 27.45 -33.05
N GLU A 644 10.56 27.69 -32.97
CA GLU A 644 11.55 26.71 -32.57
C GLU A 644 11.44 26.41 -31.08
N GLU A 645 11.23 27.41 -30.24
CA GLU A 645 10.95 27.18 -28.80
C GLU A 645 9.72 26.30 -28.61
N LYS A 646 8.62 26.55 -29.31
CA LYS A 646 7.41 25.71 -29.24
C LYS A 646 7.72 24.28 -29.66
N LYS A 647 8.47 24.08 -30.72
CA LYS A 647 8.88 22.74 -31.18
C LYS A 647 9.76 22.02 -30.14
N LEU A 648 10.70 22.72 -29.51
CA LEU A 648 11.54 22.16 -28.45
C LEU A 648 10.70 21.78 -27.20
N ARG A 649 9.69 22.58 -26.85
CA ARG A 649 8.77 22.24 -25.75
C ARG A 649 7.90 21.01 -26.07
N GLU A 650 7.40 20.89 -27.30
CA GLU A 650 6.66 19.71 -27.77
C GLU A 650 7.58 18.44 -27.74
N GLU A 651 8.82 18.58 -28.21
CA GLU A 651 9.80 17.50 -28.19
C GLU A 651 10.22 17.10 -26.75
N PHE A 652 10.34 18.07 -25.84
CA PHE A 652 10.56 17.83 -24.42
C PHE A 652 9.43 17.01 -23.80
N GLN A 653 8.18 17.40 -24.07
CA GLN A 653 7.00 16.69 -23.58
C GLN A 653 6.94 15.26 -24.15
N TYR A 654 7.24 15.08 -25.43
CA TYR A 654 7.30 13.76 -26.04
C TYR A 654 8.33 12.85 -25.33
N TRP A 655 9.56 13.32 -25.11
CA TRP A 655 10.58 12.51 -24.43
C TRP A 655 10.28 12.26 -22.94
N LYS A 656 9.61 13.18 -22.27
CA LYS A 656 9.11 12.96 -20.90
C LYS A 656 7.99 11.92 -20.86
N GLN A 657 7.12 11.89 -21.84
CA GLN A 657 6.09 10.86 -21.98
C GLN A 657 6.73 9.49 -22.25
N GLU A 658 7.71 9.41 -23.16
CA GLU A 658 8.46 8.19 -23.44
C GLU A 658 9.24 7.68 -22.20
N GLU A 659 9.87 8.57 -21.45
CA GLU A 659 10.51 8.21 -20.16
C GLU A 659 9.52 7.60 -19.19
N SER A 660 8.37 8.23 -19.01
CA SER A 660 7.30 7.75 -18.12
C SER A 660 6.71 6.43 -18.60
N ALA A 661 6.44 6.27 -19.90
CA ALA A 661 5.90 5.04 -20.47
C ALA A 661 6.85 3.85 -20.28
N ASN A 662 8.15 4.05 -20.49
CA ASN A 662 9.13 2.99 -20.28
C ASN A 662 9.32 2.68 -18.78
N ASP A 663 9.16 3.66 -17.88
CA ASP A 663 9.18 3.42 -16.43
C ASP A 663 7.98 2.58 -16.00
N LYS A 664 6.79 2.90 -16.49
CA LYS A 664 5.58 2.09 -16.25
C LYS A 664 5.76 0.64 -16.72
N LYS A 665 6.38 0.41 -17.89
CA LYS A 665 6.62 -0.94 -18.44
C LYS A 665 7.66 -1.75 -17.65
N GLN A 666 8.71 -1.14 -17.08
CA GLN A 666 9.74 -1.84 -16.31
C GLN A 666 9.32 -2.20 -14.88
N LEU A 667 8.39 -1.45 -14.27
CA LEU A 667 8.00 -1.63 -12.88
C LEU A 667 7.33 -2.98 -12.58
N PRO A 668 6.33 -3.46 -13.35
CA PRO A 668 5.73 -4.78 -13.13
C PRO A 668 6.73 -5.91 -13.31
N LEU A 669 7.66 -5.77 -14.28
CA LEU A 669 8.75 -6.75 -14.49
C LEU A 669 9.72 -6.78 -13.30
N LYS A 670 9.98 -5.62 -12.66
CA LYS A 670 10.74 -5.54 -11.42
C LYS A 670 10.02 -6.30 -10.28
N ILE A 671 8.72 -6.08 -10.14
CA ILE A 671 7.91 -6.73 -9.10
C ILE A 671 7.89 -8.24 -9.33
N LEU A 672 7.56 -8.68 -10.55
CA LEU A 672 7.48 -10.09 -10.90
C LEU A 672 8.84 -10.80 -10.74
N GLY A 673 9.94 -10.21 -11.23
CA GLY A 673 11.28 -10.76 -11.09
C GLY A 673 11.76 -10.85 -9.65
N ASN A 674 11.57 -9.80 -8.86
CA ASN A 674 11.98 -9.82 -7.45
C ASN A 674 11.15 -10.79 -6.60
N SER A 675 9.87 -10.95 -6.91
CA SER A 675 8.98 -11.89 -6.22
C SER A 675 9.25 -13.36 -6.53
N PHE A 676 10.02 -13.64 -7.58
CA PHE A 676 10.38 -15.00 -7.98
C PHE A 676 11.10 -15.76 -6.86
N PHE A 677 12.11 -15.14 -6.26
CA PHE A 677 12.82 -15.69 -5.11
C PHE A 677 11.87 -16.02 -3.94
N GLY A 678 10.98 -15.07 -3.59
CA GLY A 678 9.99 -15.29 -2.52
C GLY A 678 9.04 -16.44 -2.84
N SER A 679 8.72 -16.66 -4.12
CA SER A 679 7.88 -17.78 -4.55
C SER A 679 8.56 -19.15 -4.36
N TYR A 680 9.87 -19.24 -4.52
CA TYR A 680 10.63 -20.45 -4.15
C TYR A 680 10.51 -20.81 -2.67
N GLY A 681 10.38 -19.81 -1.79
CA GLY A 681 10.21 -20.01 -0.35
C GLY A 681 8.78 -20.39 0.08
N CYS A 682 7.80 -20.51 -0.84
CA CYS A 682 6.38 -20.72 -0.54
C CYS A 682 5.81 -22.05 -1.08
N PRO A 683 6.35 -23.22 -0.71
CA PRO A 683 5.90 -24.52 -1.25
C PRO A 683 4.45 -24.87 -0.88
N SER A 684 3.88 -24.31 0.18
CA SER A 684 2.47 -24.51 0.53
C SER A 684 1.48 -23.79 -0.41
N VAL A 685 1.96 -22.88 -1.26
CA VAL A 685 1.14 -22.12 -2.21
C VAL A 685 1.51 -22.44 -3.65
N PHE A 686 2.80 -22.56 -3.92
CA PHE A 686 3.35 -22.68 -5.26
C PHE A 686 3.95 -24.08 -5.48
N PRO A 687 3.37 -24.93 -6.36
CA PRO A 687 3.81 -26.31 -6.57
C PRO A 687 5.27 -26.44 -7.02
N HIS A 688 5.75 -25.51 -7.84
CA HIS A 688 7.12 -25.49 -8.34
C HIS A 688 8.12 -24.83 -7.38
N ALA A 689 7.67 -24.46 -6.14
CA ALA A 689 8.56 -23.92 -5.13
C ALA A 689 9.60 -24.95 -4.64
N SER A 690 10.78 -24.45 -4.31
CA SER A 690 11.87 -25.24 -3.72
C SER A 690 12.60 -24.41 -2.69
N VAL A 691 12.44 -24.79 -1.43
CA VAL A 691 13.14 -24.15 -0.30
C VAL A 691 14.66 -24.30 -0.47
N GLU A 692 15.12 -25.40 -1.06
CA GLU A 692 16.54 -25.63 -1.38
C GLU A 692 17.06 -24.60 -2.39
N CYS A 693 16.27 -24.26 -3.41
CA CYS A 693 16.62 -23.21 -4.37
C CYS A 693 16.63 -21.83 -3.70
N ALA A 694 15.67 -21.54 -2.81
CA ALA A 694 15.65 -20.31 -2.04
C ALA A 694 16.89 -20.19 -1.14
N GLU A 695 17.24 -21.28 -0.44
CA GLU A 695 18.41 -21.33 0.45
C GLU A 695 19.73 -21.19 -0.33
N ARG A 696 19.88 -21.87 -1.48
CA ARG A 696 21.04 -21.70 -2.39
C ARG A 696 21.17 -20.26 -2.87
N THR A 697 20.06 -19.63 -3.22
CA THR A 697 20.03 -18.21 -3.66
C THR A 697 20.54 -17.29 -2.58
N THR A 698 20.03 -17.41 -1.34
CA THR A 698 20.50 -16.58 -0.22
C THR A 698 21.93 -16.90 0.18
N CYS A 699 22.35 -18.16 0.13
CA CYS A 699 23.73 -18.56 0.38
C CYS A 699 24.69 -17.89 -0.60
N SER A 700 24.38 -17.98 -1.90
CA SER A 700 25.19 -17.32 -2.96
C SER A 700 25.17 -15.81 -2.81
N GLY A 701 24.04 -15.21 -2.43
CA GLY A 701 23.92 -13.77 -2.14
C GLY A 701 24.83 -13.34 -0.99
N ARG A 702 24.87 -14.11 0.09
CA ARG A 702 25.79 -13.86 1.21
C ARG A 702 27.26 -13.94 0.77
N GLN A 703 27.59 -14.88 -0.10
CA GLN A 703 28.96 -15.02 -0.63
C GLN A 703 29.32 -13.86 -1.55
N ALA A 704 28.42 -13.46 -2.46
CA ALA A 704 28.62 -12.31 -3.34
C ALA A 704 28.84 -11.01 -2.53
N LEU A 705 28.05 -10.79 -1.49
CA LEU A 705 28.19 -9.61 -0.64
C LEU A 705 29.50 -9.64 0.16
N ARG A 706 29.92 -10.79 0.70
CA ARG A 706 31.21 -10.94 1.38
C ARG A 706 32.38 -10.70 0.43
N LEU A 707 32.28 -11.17 -0.82
CA LEU A 707 33.30 -10.94 -1.84
C LEU A 707 33.39 -9.44 -2.16
N MET A 708 32.25 -8.74 -2.32
CA MET A 708 32.22 -7.30 -2.57
C MET A 708 32.87 -6.54 -1.41
N ILE A 709 32.50 -6.84 -0.17
CA ILE A 709 33.08 -6.25 1.04
C ILE A 709 34.58 -6.44 1.06
N LYS A 710 35.06 -7.69 0.81
CA LYS A 710 36.50 -7.99 0.76
C LYS A 710 37.21 -7.23 -0.34
N SER A 711 36.67 -7.22 -1.55
CA SER A 711 37.28 -6.55 -2.70
C SER A 711 37.45 -5.05 -2.47
N PHE A 712 36.44 -4.38 -1.91
CA PHE A 712 36.56 -2.96 -1.57
C PHE A 712 37.56 -2.72 -0.44
N SER A 713 37.61 -3.62 0.55
CA SER A 713 38.63 -3.54 1.61
C SER A 713 40.05 -3.69 1.04
N ASP A 714 40.27 -4.64 0.14
CA ASP A 714 41.57 -4.87 -0.53
C ASP A 714 42.01 -3.69 -1.41
N LEU A 715 41.05 -2.91 -1.94
CA LEU A 715 41.27 -1.67 -2.70
C LEU A 715 41.50 -0.44 -1.81
N GLY A 716 41.55 -0.60 -0.50
CA GLY A 716 41.78 0.49 0.47
C GLY A 716 40.52 1.26 0.86
N TYR A 717 39.34 0.88 0.39
CA TYR A 717 38.07 1.43 0.88
C TYR A 717 37.70 0.81 2.22
N THR A 718 37.01 1.56 3.06
CA THR A 718 36.47 1.06 4.31
C THR A 718 34.99 0.70 4.08
N PRO A 719 34.64 -0.58 3.96
CA PRO A 719 33.23 -0.98 3.83
C PRO A 719 32.46 -0.63 5.10
N ILE A 720 31.32 0.02 4.93
CA ILE A 720 30.40 0.45 5.98
C ILE A 720 29.04 -0.09 5.58
N VAL A 721 28.50 -1.00 6.35
CA VAL A 721 27.11 -1.42 6.19
C VAL A 721 26.35 -0.87 7.39
N GLY A 722 25.29 -0.12 7.16
CA GLY A 722 24.55 0.54 8.24
C GLY A 722 23.58 -0.39 8.94
N ASP A 723 23.54 -0.28 10.27
CA ASP A 723 22.45 -0.84 11.07
C ASP A 723 21.36 0.21 11.23
N SER A 724 20.12 -0.24 11.32
CA SER A 724 18.97 0.63 11.48
C SER A 724 18.18 0.25 12.73
N PHE A 725 17.72 1.26 13.47
CA PHE A 725 16.70 1.08 14.47
C PHE A 725 15.34 0.94 13.81
N THR A 726 14.42 0.20 14.43
CA THR A 726 13.02 0.21 14.01
C THR A 726 12.37 1.56 14.33
N PRO A 727 11.36 1.99 13.56
CA PRO A 727 10.72 3.30 13.73
C PRO A 727 10.18 3.54 15.16
N ASP A 728 9.81 2.47 15.86
CA ASP A 728 9.25 2.48 17.21
C ASP A 728 10.30 2.45 18.35
N THR A 729 11.61 2.50 18.01
CA THR A 729 12.68 2.52 19.02
C THR A 729 12.60 3.80 19.87
N PRO A 730 12.46 3.67 21.20
CA PRO A 730 12.37 4.84 22.09
C PRO A 730 13.73 5.54 22.20
N ILE A 731 13.73 6.86 21.97
CA ILE A 731 14.90 7.72 22.09
C ILE A 731 14.64 8.76 23.19
N PHE A 732 15.63 8.95 24.07
CA PHE A 732 15.63 9.99 25.07
C PHE A 732 16.13 11.29 24.44
N ILE A 733 15.32 12.34 24.54
CA ILE A 733 15.70 13.69 24.09
C ILE A 733 15.57 14.68 25.23
N LYS A 734 16.39 15.72 25.19
CA LYS A 734 16.34 16.86 26.13
C LYS A 734 16.20 18.13 25.30
N TYR A 735 15.10 18.87 25.49
CA TYR A 735 14.88 20.14 24.79
C TYR A 735 15.86 21.25 25.24
N ASN A 736 16.48 21.92 24.28
CA ASN A 736 17.48 22.97 24.56
C ASN A 736 16.87 24.15 25.30
N ASN A 737 15.66 24.56 24.97
CA ASN A 737 14.99 25.74 25.53
C ASN A 737 14.40 25.52 26.93
N SER A 738 13.96 24.32 27.28
CA SER A 738 13.27 24.01 28.55
C SER A 738 14.10 23.13 29.48
N GLY A 739 15.10 22.43 28.96
CA GLY A 739 15.84 21.39 29.70
C GLY A 739 14.99 20.17 30.05
N HIS A 740 13.73 20.08 29.55
CA HIS A 740 12.84 18.97 29.84
C HIS A 740 13.22 17.74 29.00
N ILE A 741 13.08 16.57 29.62
CA ILE A 741 13.30 15.28 28.99
C ILE A 741 11.98 14.79 28.38
N ASN A 742 12.07 14.23 27.18
CA ASN A 742 11.01 13.48 26.56
C ASN A 742 11.54 12.13 26.06
N ILE A 743 10.66 11.14 25.95
CA ILE A 743 10.97 9.82 25.41
C ILE A 743 9.96 9.57 24.29
N MET A 744 10.47 9.43 23.09
CA MET A 744 9.62 9.30 21.90
C MET A 744 10.22 8.33 20.89
N PRO A 745 9.43 7.72 20.01
CA PRO A 745 9.94 6.87 18.94
C PRO A 745 10.89 7.65 18.03
N ILE A 746 11.95 7.00 17.56
CA ILE A 746 12.93 7.65 16.68
C ILE A 746 12.28 8.20 15.40
N SER A 747 11.21 7.56 14.93
CA SER A 747 10.44 8.03 13.76
C SER A 747 9.80 9.41 13.94
N GLU A 748 9.51 9.82 15.17
CA GLU A 748 8.88 11.12 15.45
C GLU A 748 9.91 12.26 15.55
N LEU A 749 11.21 11.96 15.50
CA LEU A 749 12.27 12.97 15.56
C LEU A 749 12.52 13.66 14.22
N ILE A 750 12.09 13.07 13.10
CA ILE A 750 12.28 13.61 11.76
C ILE A 750 11.25 14.71 11.48
N ASN A 751 11.70 15.82 10.94
CA ASN A 751 10.80 16.88 10.50
C ASN A 751 10.36 16.65 9.06
N GLU A 752 9.16 16.15 8.87
CA GLU A 752 8.61 15.77 7.56
C GLU A 752 8.61 16.93 6.54
N SER A 753 8.54 18.18 6.99
CA SER A 753 8.56 19.35 6.11
C SER A 753 9.96 19.76 5.63
N LYS A 754 11.01 19.18 6.22
CA LYS A 754 12.43 19.52 5.98
C LYS A 754 13.23 18.34 5.44
N ILE A 755 12.57 17.31 4.96
CA ILE A 755 13.23 16.12 4.44
C ILE A 755 13.90 16.40 3.09
N GLU A 756 15.18 16.09 3.02
CA GLU A 756 15.92 15.96 1.78
C GLU A 756 16.04 14.50 1.39
N ARG A 757 15.87 14.19 0.11
CA ARG A 757 15.99 12.84 -0.41
C ARG A 757 17.19 12.70 -1.31
N ASP A 758 18.00 11.69 -1.07
CA ASP A 758 19.07 11.35 -1.99
C ASP A 758 18.55 10.57 -3.23
N ALA A 759 19.44 10.32 -4.16
CA ALA A 759 19.12 9.61 -5.41
C ALA A 759 18.60 8.17 -5.19
N LEU A 760 18.71 7.64 -3.98
CA LEU A 760 18.32 6.29 -3.57
C LEU A 760 17.01 6.28 -2.77
N GLY A 761 16.40 7.47 -2.61
CA GLY A 761 15.16 7.62 -1.84
C GLY A 761 15.34 7.55 -0.33
N ARG A 762 16.58 7.62 0.18
CA ARG A 762 16.84 7.71 1.60
C ARG A 762 16.54 9.14 2.06
N GLU A 763 15.99 9.27 3.23
CA GLU A 763 15.48 10.53 3.75
C GLU A 763 16.37 11.06 4.88
N TYR A 764 16.73 12.32 4.76
CA TYR A 764 17.58 13.04 5.70
C TYR A 764 16.88 14.33 6.12
N ASP A 765 16.91 14.62 7.39
CA ASP A 765 16.47 15.88 7.96
C ASP A 765 17.69 16.58 8.58
N TYR A 766 18.24 17.54 7.86
CA TYR A 766 19.38 18.40 8.28
C TYR A 766 18.94 19.65 9.01
N SER A 767 17.63 19.84 9.24
CA SER A 767 17.15 21.01 9.97
C SER A 767 17.76 21.09 11.36
N GLU A 768 18.01 22.29 11.84
CA GLU A 768 18.48 22.54 13.20
C GLU A 768 17.51 21.93 14.23
N LYS A 769 18.06 21.29 15.24
CA LYS A 769 17.29 20.61 16.28
C LYS A 769 17.34 21.41 17.58
N ASN A 770 16.19 21.66 18.15
CA ASN A 770 16.07 22.31 19.45
C ASN A 770 16.16 21.32 20.64
N TYR A 771 16.82 20.18 20.43
CA TYR A 771 16.98 19.12 21.41
C TYR A 771 18.31 18.39 21.26
N LYS A 772 18.73 17.75 22.34
CA LYS A 772 19.87 16.82 22.41
C LYS A 772 19.34 15.40 22.55
N VAL A 773 20.08 14.45 22.05
CA VAL A 773 19.79 13.00 22.15
C VAL A 773 20.75 12.39 23.16
N LEU A 774 20.26 11.50 24.02
CA LEU A 774 21.13 10.78 24.96
C LEU A 774 21.89 9.68 24.22
N CYS A 775 23.20 9.70 24.34
CA CYS A 775 24.09 8.67 23.82
C CYS A 775 25.17 8.34 24.89
N ARG A 776 26.03 7.40 24.57
CA ARG A 776 27.09 6.96 25.52
C ARG A 776 27.97 8.11 26.06
N SER A 777 28.22 9.13 25.25
CA SER A 777 29.00 10.30 25.66
C SER A 777 28.18 11.36 26.41
N GLY A 778 26.91 11.11 26.71
CA GLY A 778 25.98 12.05 27.34
C GLY A 778 25.03 12.68 26.32
N TRP A 779 24.54 13.89 26.63
CA TRP A 779 23.61 14.62 25.78
C TRP A 779 24.29 15.29 24.59
N VAL A 780 23.99 14.87 23.35
CA VAL A 780 24.64 15.34 22.11
C VAL A 780 23.58 15.87 21.14
N GLU A 781 23.86 16.95 20.45
CA GLU A 781 23.04 17.50 19.39
C GLU A 781 23.18 16.64 18.14
N PRO A 782 22.06 16.14 17.56
CA PRO A 782 22.11 15.38 16.34
C PRO A 782 22.33 16.32 15.14
N SER A 783 23.33 16.02 14.31
CA SER A 783 23.62 16.80 13.10
C SER A 783 22.54 16.63 12.04
N TYR A 784 21.88 15.49 12.01
CA TYR A 784 20.74 15.17 11.15
C TYR A 784 19.99 13.95 11.68
N ILE A 785 18.75 13.75 11.21
CA ILE A 785 18.01 12.52 11.41
C ILE A 785 17.92 11.80 10.05
N TYR A 786 18.12 10.50 10.08
CA TYR A 786 18.14 9.67 8.87
C TYR A 786 17.20 8.50 9.01
N ARG A 787 16.47 8.21 7.93
CA ARG A 787 15.67 6.98 7.83
C ARG A 787 15.73 6.35 6.45
N HIS A 788 15.65 5.05 6.41
CA HIS A 788 15.54 4.26 5.19
C HIS A 788 14.79 2.95 5.43
N LYS A 789 14.30 2.36 4.36
CA LYS A 789 13.65 1.04 4.39
C LYS A 789 14.68 -0.07 4.59
N THR A 790 14.36 -1.07 5.40
CA THR A 790 15.17 -2.29 5.59
C THR A 790 14.35 -3.55 5.34
N GLU A 791 15.01 -4.62 4.85
CA GLU A 791 14.44 -5.96 4.66
C GLU A 791 15.10 -6.99 5.60
N LYS A 792 15.81 -6.53 6.63
CA LYS A 792 16.55 -7.34 7.60
C LYS A 792 15.63 -7.95 8.64
N ASP A 793 16.02 -9.10 9.19
CA ASP A 793 15.36 -9.66 10.37
C ASP A 793 15.49 -8.72 11.57
N ILE A 794 14.39 -8.55 12.27
CA ILE A 794 14.30 -7.69 13.44
C ILE A 794 14.27 -8.56 14.69
N TYR A 795 15.23 -8.33 15.58
CA TYR A 795 15.32 -8.96 16.89
C TYR A 795 14.73 -8.05 17.95
N GLU A 796 13.80 -8.56 18.74
CA GLU A 796 13.40 -7.92 19.98
C GLU A 796 14.39 -8.34 21.07
N VAL A 797 15.18 -7.39 21.52
CA VAL A 797 16.13 -7.59 22.62
C VAL A 797 15.56 -6.96 23.86
N SER A 798 15.52 -7.69 24.97
CA SER A 798 14.97 -7.22 26.24
C SER A 798 15.90 -7.50 27.41
N GLU A 799 16.01 -6.54 28.31
CA GLU A 799 16.64 -6.69 29.62
C GLU A 799 15.73 -6.05 30.66
N GLY A 800 15.25 -6.83 31.63
CA GLY A 800 14.22 -6.42 32.57
C GLY A 800 12.92 -6.03 31.84
N LYS A 801 12.49 -4.77 32.01
CA LYS A 801 11.30 -4.23 31.31
C LYS A 801 11.64 -3.41 30.05
N MET A 802 12.92 -3.17 29.80
CA MET A 802 13.38 -2.47 28.61
C MET A 802 13.36 -3.39 27.41
N LYS A 803 12.85 -2.90 26.29
CA LYS A 803 12.79 -3.61 25.02
C LYS A 803 13.16 -2.71 23.88
N ILE A 804 14.03 -3.19 23.00
CA ILE A 804 14.35 -2.54 21.73
C ILE A 804 14.22 -3.54 20.59
N ASN A 805 13.81 -3.06 19.44
CA ASN A 805 13.87 -3.81 18.20
C ASN A 805 15.04 -3.31 17.39
N VAL A 806 15.89 -4.23 16.99
CA VAL A 806 17.10 -3.93 16.22
C VAL A 806 17.23 -4.93 15.07
N THR A 807 17.91 -4.52 14.02
CA THR A 807 18.22 -5.44 12.91
C THR A 807 19.17 -6.54 13.39
N GLU A 808 19.16 -7.71 12.72
CA GLU A 808 19.95 -8.90 13.07
C GLU A 808 21.46 -8.64 13.23
N ASP A 809 21.97 -7.61 12.60
CA ASP A 809 23.37 -7.21 12.61
C ASP A 809 23.64 -5.96 13.45
N HIS A 810 22.65 -5.50 14.22
CA HIS A 810 22.83 -4.36 15.12
C HIS A 810 23.87 -4.68 16.20
N SER A 811 24.73 -3.72 16.45
CA SER A 811 25.78 -3.87 17.44
C SER A 811 25.26 -3.50 18.82
N LEU A 812 25.06 -4.48 19.65
CA LEU A 812 24.85 -4.33 21.07
C LEU A 812 26.19 -4.41 21.80
N PHE A 813 26.24 -3.93 23.02
CA PHE A 813 27.42 -4.05 23.90
C PHE A 813 27.00 -4.74 25.19
N ASP A 814 27.82 -5.66 25.66
CA ASP A 814 27.65 -6.28 26.97
C ASP A 814 28.20 -5.37 28.10
N CYS A 815 27.98 -5.74 29.33
CA CYS A 815 28.46 -4.99 30.50
C CYS A 815 30.02 -4.85 30.59
N ASN A 816 30.76 -5.65 29.81
CA ASN A 816 32.21 -5.51 29.67
C ASN A 816 32.61 -4.60 28.53
N LYS A 817 31.62 -3.96 27.84
CA LYS A 817 31.82 -3.09 26.68
C LYS A 817 32.29 -3.85 25.43
N GLU A 818 32.12 -5.18 25.43
CA GLU A 818 32.37 -6.02 24.27
C GLU A 818 31.15 -6.04 23.31
N LYS A 819 31.45 -5.99 22.03
CA LYS A 819 30.41 -5.94 21.00
C LYS A 819 29.82 -7.33 20.80
N ILE A 820 28.49 -7.45 20.92
CA ILE A 820 27.72 -8.64 20.70
C ILE A 820 26.61 -8.42 19.65
N LYS A 821 26.15 -9.48 19.01
CA LYS A 821 25.02 -9.44 18.08
C LYS A 821 23.71 -9.71 18.80
N PRO A 822 22.57 -9.24 18.28
CA PRO A 822 21.26 -9.58 18.84
C PRO A 822 21.00 -11.07 18.94
N SER A 823 21.51 -11.87 18.00
CA SER A 823 21.41 -13.33 17.99
C SER A 823 22.31 -14.04 19.02
N GLU A 824 23.28 -13.34 19.58
CA GLU A 824 24.22 -13.85 20.59
C GLU A 824 23.79 -13.50 22.03
N VAL A 825 22.74 -12.68 22.17
CA VAL A 825 22.17 -12.32 23.47
C VAL A 825 21.41 -13.52 24.04
N THR A 826 21.76 -13.91 25.28
CA THR A 826 21.14 -15.00 26.02
C THR A 826 20.52 -14.48 27.32
N GLU A 827 19.78 -15.29 28.03
CA GLU A 827 19.15 -14.94 29.32
C GLU A 827 20.16 -14.50 30.41
N VAL A 828 21.43 -14.85 30.25
CA VAL A 828 22.51 -14.47 31.19
C VAL A 828 23.34 -13.29 30.68
N THR A 829 23.09 -12.83 29.46
CA THR A 829 23.82 -11.68 28.90
C THR A 829 23.34 -10.39 29.56
N LYS A 830 24.27 -9.68 30.22
CA LYS A 830 23.99 -8.31 30.68
C LYS A 830 24.47 -7.30 29.66
N LEU A 831 23.58 -6.45 29.23
CA LEU A 831 23.88 -5.41 28.24
C LEU A 831 24.50 -4.17 28.91
N GLU A 832 25.28 -3.43 28.13
CA GLU A 832 25.77 -2.12 28.57
C GLU A 832 24.59 -1.14 28.64
N TYR A 833 24.51 -0.34 29.71
CA TYR A 833 23.55 0.74 29.88
C TYR A 833 24.24 2.02 30.26
N TYR A 834 23.54 3.14 30.12
CA TYR A 834 24.05 4.45 30.47
C TYR A 834 24.21 4.55 32.00
N GLU A 835 25.44 4.80 32.46
CA GLU A 835 25.78 4.88 33.89
C GLU A 835 25.61 6.28 34.49
N GLY A 836 25.29 7.29 33.66
CA GLY A 836 25.08 8.67 34.11
C GLY A 836 23.67 8.92 34.62
N GLU A 837 23.49 9.93 35.44
CA GLU A 837 22.14 10.36 35.82
C GLU A 837 21.42 11.01 34.65
N ILE A 838 20.18 10.53 34.39
CA ILE A 838 19.28 11.09 33.41
C ILE A 838 18.34 12.04 34.14
N VAL A 839 18.74 13.31 34.27
CA VAL A 839 17.95 14.32 34.99
C VAL A 839 17.50 15.45 34.05
N SER A 840 16.27 15.92 34.30
CA SER A 840 15.75 17.15 33.70
C SER A 840 16.45 18.38 34.32
N ASP A 841 16.75 19.37 33.50
CA ASP A 841 17.34 20.62 34.02
C ASP A 841 16.30 21.46 34.80
N ASN A 842 15.00 21.25 34.46
CA ASN A 842 13.87 21.93 35.10
C ASN A 842 12.77 20.95 35.41
N ASN A 843 12.29 20.92 36.65
CA ASN A 843 11.17 20.13 37.07
C ASN A 843 9.83 20.86 36.84
N ILE A 844 8.84 20.13 36.39
CA ILE A 844 7.46 20.65 36.27
C ILE A 844 6.75 20.48 37.60
N ASP A 845 6.27 21.58 38.20
CA ASP A 845 5.53 21.55 39.45
C ASP A 845 4.12 20.92 39.22
N CYS A 846 3.91 19.79 39.84
CA CYS A 846 2.63 19.04 39.80
C CYS A 846 1.92 19.00 41.18
N ARG A 847 2.34 19.80 42.16
CA ARG A 847 1.74 19.80 43.47
C ARG A 847 0.27 20.21 43.41
N GLY A 848 -0.57 19.46 44.12
CA GLY A 848 -2.04 19.64 44.11
C GLY A 848 -2.78 18.98 42.97
N GLU A 849 -2.08 18.33 42.02
CA GLU A 849 -2.68 17.65 40.86
C GLU A 849 -2.79 16.11 41.01
N GLU A 850 -2.83 15.59 42.23
CA GLU A 850 -2.85 14.13 42.47
C GLU A 850 -3.98 13.41 41.74
N ARG A 851 -5.18 14.03 41.67
CA ARG A 851 -6.32 13.44 40.96
C ARG A 851 -6.08 13.30 39.46
N LEU A 852 -5.44 14.31 38.86
CA LEU A 852 -5.09 14.33 37.43
C LEU A 852 -3.96 13.31 37.15
N THR A 853 -2.96 13.26 38.01
CA THR A 853 -1.85 12.29 37.96
C THR A 853 -2.38 10.87 37.97
N LYS A 854 -3.29 10.54 38.89
CA LYS A 854 -3.94 9.22 38.96
C LYS A 854 -4.80 8.93 37.73
N SER A 855 -5.49 9.94 37.17
CA SER A 855 -6.29 9.77 35.96
C SER A 855 -5.43 9.40 34.76
N TYR A 856 -4.35 10.12 34.49
CA TYR A 856 -3.43 9.80 33.39
C TYR A 856 -2.73 8.45 33.57
N ALA A 857 -2.33 8.10 34.80
CA ALA A 857 -1.76 6.79 35.09
C ALA A 857 -2.76 5.65 34.83
N ASN A 858 -4.04 5.84 35.15
CA ASN A 858 -5.12 4.89 34.83
C ASN A 858 -5.36 4.78 33.32
N ASP A 859 -5.34 5.89 32.60
CA ASP A 859 -5.54 5.87 31.15
C ASP A 859 -4.38 5.17 30.45
N LEU A 860 -3.15 5.34 30.93
CA LEU A 860 -1.99 4.58 30.48
C LEU A 860 -2.12 3.09 30.81
N ALA A 861 -2.54 2.75 32.03
CA ALA A 861 -2.72 1.36 32.47
C ALA A 861 -3.79 0.61 31.68
N LYS A 862 -4.77 1.31 31.14
CA LYS A 862 -5.84 0.78 30.28
C LYS A 862 -5.54 0.89 28.79
N GLY A 863 -4.36 1.33 28.40
CA GLY A 863 -3.96 1.48 27.00
C GLY A 863 -4.68 2.61 26.24
N LYS A 864 -5.32 3.55 26.92
CA LYS A 864 -5.97 4.71 26.27
C LYS A 864 -5.00 5.79 25.81
N ILE A 865 -3.82 5.84 26.41
CA ILE A 865 -2.67 6.62 25.95
C ILE A 865 -1.49 5.69 25.78
N ASP A 866 -0.60 5.98 24.84
CA ASP A 866 0.47 5.08 24.38
C ASP A 866 1.83 5.32 25.02
N ARG A 867 1.98 6.42 25.77
CA ARG A 867 3.24 6.82 26.43
C ARG A 867 3.01 7.62 27.70
N VAL A 868 4.06 7.71 28.55
CA VAL A 868 4.07 8.60 29.71
C VAL A 868 4.12 10.05 29.23
N PRO A 869 3.15 10.91 29.62
CA PRO A 869 3.18 12.31 29.22
C PRO A 869 4.44 13.06 29.72
N ILE A 870 4.97 13.96 28.89
CA ILE A 870 6.20 14.74 29.15
C ILE A 870 6.16 15.46 30.53
N LYS A 871 5.00 15.90 30.95
CA LYS A 871 4.76 16.50 32.24
C LYS A 871 5.23 15.60 33.38
N TYR A 872 4.89 14.30 33.35
CA TYR A 872 5.25 13.36 34.40
C TYR A 872 6.67 12.80 34.28
N LEU A 873 7.26 12.83 33.07
CA LEU A 873 8.68 12.54 32.91
C LEU A 873 9.56 13.59 33.62
N ASN A 874 9.10 14.83 33.71
CA ASN A 874 9.81 15.97 34.30
C ASN A 874 9.24 16.45 35.64
N ALA A 875 8.36 15.70 36.26
CA ALA A 875 7.78 16.00 37.56
C ALA A 875 8.77 15.69 38.70
N ASP A 876 8.44 16.19 39.91
CA ASP A 876 9.16 15.82 41.12
C ASP A 876 9.05 14.32 41.43
N LYS A 877 9.91 13.84 42.31
CA LYS A 877 10.01 12.43 42.65
C LYS A 877 8.71 11.86 43.20
N GLU A 878 8.00 12.59 44.06
CA GLU A 878 6.76 12.14 44.69
C GLU A 878 5.65 11.96 43.63
N THR A 879 5.54 12.89 42.69
CA THR A 879 4.59 12.80 41.57
C THR A 879 4.92 11.61 40.64
N LYS A 880 6.19 11.39 40.33
CA LYS A 880 6.63 10.20 39.54
C LYS A 880 6.26 8.89 40.23
N GLU A 881 6.52 8.78 41.51
CA GLU A 881 6.17 7.60 42.32
C GLU A 881 4.65 7.40 42.39
N LEU A 882 3.87 8.47 42.57
CA LEU A 882 2.42 8.40 42.56
C LEU A 882 1.89 7.91 41.19
N PHE A 883 2.44 8.42 40.08
CA PHE A 883 2.06 7.99 38.73
C PHE A 883 2.37 6.52 38.53
N TYR A 884 3.61 6.10 38.80
CA TYR A 884 4.06 4.72 38.64
C TYR A 884 3.24 3.73 39.50
N ASN A 885 3.07 4.02 40.79
CA ASN A 885 2.31 3.17 41.70
C ASN A 885 0.83 3.05 41.30
N THR A 886 0.25 4.13 40.77
CA THR A 886 -1.13 4.11 40.26
C THR A 886 -1.23 3.28 38.98
N PHE A 887 -0.25 3.38 38.09
CA PHE A 887 -0.17 2.56 36.88
C PHE A 887 -0.10 1.06 37.26
N ILE A 888 0.85 0.67 38.09
CA ILE A 888 1.05 -0.75 38.50
C ILE A 888 -0.22 -1.33 39.16
N LYS A 889 -0.88 -0.56 40.00
CA LYS A 889 -2.12 -1.00 40.68
C LYS A 889 -3.28 -1.26 39.72
N ASN A 890 -3.36 -0.56 38.58
CA ASN A 890 -4.49 -0.61 37.65
C ASN A 890 -4.12 -1.24 36.29
N GLN A 891 -2.93 -1.84 36.20
CA GLN A 891 -2.48 -2.52 35.00
C GLN A 891 -3.37 -3.75 34.71
N GLU A 892 -3.89 -3.82 33.47
CA GLU A 892 -4.71 -4.94 33.00
C GLU A 892 -3.82 -6.04 32.42
N ASN A 893 -4.09 -7.31 32.73
CA ASN A 893 -3.25 -8.47 32.40
C ASN A 893 -3.05 -8.73 30.89
N ASN A 894 -3.87 -8.16 30.01
CA ASN A 894 -3.81 -8.36 28.57
C ASN A 894 -3.43 -7.10 27.78
N THR A 895 -3.11 -5.99 28.43
CA THR A 895 -2.75 -4.75 27.73
C THR A 895 -1.31 -4.82 27.22
N LYS A 896 -1.11 -4.65 25.90
CA LYS A 896 0.21 -4.50 25.28
C LYS A 896 0.62 -3.03 25.31
N TYR A 897 1.75 -2.76 25.92
CA TYR A 897 2.31 -1.39 26.01
C TYR A 897 3.36 -1.16 24.93
N SER A 898 3.41 0.07 24.37
CA SER A 898 4.45 0.46 23.42
C SER A 898 5.82 0.48 24.11
N LYS A 899 6.89 0.35 23.32
CA LYS A 899 8.27 0.43 23.85
C LYS A 899 8.55 1.78 24.47
N THR A 900 8.05 2.86 23.88
CA THR A 900 8.15 4.22 24.41
C THR A 900 7.43 4.34 25.76
N CYS A 901 6.27 3.69 25.93
CA CYS A 901 5.57 3.60 27.20
C CYS A 901 6.45 2.90 28.26
N LEU A 902 7.00 1.74 27.92
CA LEU A 902 7.83 0.95 28.84
C LEU A 902 9.09 1.71 29.24
N ALA A 903 9.77 2.37 28.30
CA ALA A 903 10.94 3.20 28.57
C ALA A 903 10.59 4.39 29.47
N GLY A 904 9.46 5.06 29.25
CA GLY A 904 8.98 6.13 30.11
C GLY A 904 8.67 5.68 31.52
N LEU A 905 8.02 4.51 31.69
CA LEU A 905 7.74 3.91 32.99
C LEU A 905 9.01 3.52 33.75
N GLN A 906 10.00 2.99 33.03
CA GLN A 906 11.30 2.65 33.62
C GLN A 906 12.02 3.92 34.09
N TYR A 907 12.01 4.98 33.30
CA TYR A 907 12.62 6.27 33.64
C TYR A 907 11.98 6.92 34.87
N ILE A 908 10.65 6.89 35.04
CA ILE A 908 9.99 7.47 36.23
C ILE A 908 10.10 6.60 37.48
N HIS A 909 10.41 5.30 37.32
CA HIS A 909 10.61 4.39 38.45
C HIS A 909 12.02 4.52 39.05
N GLY A 910 13.00 4.98 38.29
CA GLY A 910 14.41 5.06 38.64
C GLY A 910 15.14 3.90 37.99
#